data_b34f26bbc4ce018e32e5860649998b6d
#
_entry.id   b34f26bbc4ce018e32e5860649998b6d
#
_cell.length_a   1.000
_cell.length_b   1.000
_cell.length_c   1.000
_cell.angle_alpha   90.00
_cell.angle_beta   90.00
_cell.angle_gamma   90.00
#
_symmetry.space_group_name_H-M   'P 1'
#
loop_
_entity.id
_entity.type
_entity.pdbx_description
1 polymer ?
#
loop_
_entity_poly.entity_id
_entity_poly.type
_entity_poly.pdbx_seq_one_letter_code
_entity_poly.pdbx_strand_id
1 'polypeptide(L)'
;MVTVSTVLLASFGGVKAGDTGGKDAIIGKATPTIKNGIMTPELLHSFGKIGAVQVSPNKKELLYHVSYVDIEANKSNTEIFKMNVDGSEKTQLTFTNESEGSAQWVDGGNKIAFLKSNEGTRQLWVMNADGSDAKCISDVEGGISGFTFSPDETKVMYIKKVKSVETIVERHPDLPKATGRVVDDLMYKHWDHWVEKVPHTFYATIENGKLVNHVDLLEGEPYEAPLLPFGGTSDVAWSADSKSIVYTSKKVTGRAYAVSTNSDLYSYSLENKTTENLTEGMMGYDTNPLFSHDGAHMAWLSMERDGYEADKNRLFVMDMATKEKTYLTEAFDYDVDDFIWDRDNKTLFFSAIVEAKGHIFSIDIDSKEIKAITSGDYNYASPALSDDGLIVKRQSISQPAEIYALTINNGEATEISFENKHILDQLTMGKVEERWITTTDNKQMLTWVIYPPNFDASKKYPAILYCKGGPQGAISQSWSYRWNFQLMAANDYIIVAPNRRGVSSFGGEWVEQISGDYGGQNMLDYLSAIDKLAEEPFVDEDKLGCTGASYGGFSAFWLAANHDNRFKAFLAHAGIFNLEAQYLETEELFFANWDMGGSYWDKSNVVAKKTYATSPHKFVDKWNTPIMITLGDKDYRILSSQGMMAFNAAKLKGLPARMLLFPDENHWVLQPQNGILFQREFAKWFDEWLKD
;
A
#
# COMPACT_ATOMS: atom_id res chain seq x y z
N MET A 1 -52.92 17.75 22.37
CA MET A 1 -51.95 17.22 23.33
C MET A 1 -51.03 16.33 22.57
N VAL A 2 -49.87 16.83 22.23
CA VAL A 2 -48.85 16.09 21.51
C VAL A 2 -47.82 15.65 22.56
N THR A 3 -47.72 14.39 22.76
CA THR A 3 -46.74 13.77 23.70
C THR A 3 -45.39 13.71 22.98
N VAL A 4 -44.44 14.49 23.47
CA VAL A 4 -43.04 14.46 23.04
C VAL A 4 -42.37 13.32 23.77
N SER A 5 -41.98 12.25 23.06
CA SER A 5 -41.14 11.19 23.60
C SER A 5 -39.69 11.66 23.60
N THR A 6 -39.15 11.81 24.80
CA THR A 6 -37.74 12.15 25.05
C THR A 6 -36.88 10.91 24.76
N VAL A 7 -36.17 10.93 23.70
CA VAL A 7 -35.11 9.94 23.42
C VAL A 7 -33.93 10.25 24.34
N LEU A 8 -33.62 9.34 25.25
CA LEU A 8 -32.40 9.38 26.06
C LEU A 8 -31.18 9.19 25.11
N LEU A 9 -30.47 10.26 24.88
CA LEU A 9 -29.11 10.21 24.36
C LEU A 9 -28.22 9.56 25.41
N ALA A 10 -27.86 8.31 25.19
CA ALA A 10 -26.80 7.66 25.94
C ALA A 10 -25.51 8.42 25.67
N SER A 11 -24.99 9.10 26.69
CA SER A 11 -23.69 9.75 26.65
C SER A 11 -22.61 8.69 26.47
N PHE A 12 -22.06 8.59 25.26
CA PHE A 12 -20.85 7.84 24.99
C PHE A 12 -19.71 8.52 25.77
N GLY A 13 -19.24 7.82 26.82
CA GLY A 13 -18.06 8.23 27.56
C GLY A 13 -16.87 8.31 26.59
N GLY A 14 -16.45 9.54 26.30
CA GLY A 14 -15.25 9.79 25.50
C GLY A 14 -14.04 9.08 26.10
N VAL A 15 -13.27 8.46 25.27
CA VAL A 15 -11.92 7.98 25.59
C VAL A 15 -11.13 9.22 25.99
N LYS A 16 -10.88 9.41 27.29
CA LYS A 16 -9.96 10.46 27.73
C LYS A 16 -8.55 10.01 27.38
N ALA A 17 -7.96 10.64 26.36
CA ALA A 17 -6.52 10.76 26.30
C ALA A 17 -6.05 11.41 27.60
N GLY A 18 -4.90 10.98 28.13
CA GLY A 18 -4.35 11.55 29.34
C GLY A 18 -4.29 13.07 29.26
N ASP A 19 -4.87 13.72 30.27
CA ASP A 19 -5.08 15.15 30.37
C ASP A 19 -3.73 15.92 30.36
N THR A 20 -3.29 16.39 29.17
CA THR A 20 -2.34 17.50 29.02
C THR A 20 -2.76 18.33 27.82
N GLY A 21 -3.90 18.99 27.93
CA GLY A 21 -4.41 19.93 26.93
C GLY A 21 -3.58 21.22 26.85
N GLY A 22 -2.50 21.20 26.10
CA GLY A 22 -1.75 22.36 25.63
C GLY A 22 -1.50 22.17 24.12
N LYS A 23 -1.43 23.27 23.36
CA LYS A 23 -1.16 23.28 21.90
C LYS A 23 0.16 22.60 21.49
N ASP A 24 0.94 22.08 22.42
CA ASP A 24 2.28 21.51 22.26
C ASP A 24 2.41 20.08 22.83
N ALA A 25 1.32 19.35 23.04
CA ALA A 25 1.40 17.97 23.54
C ALA A 25 1.95 17.03 22.45
N ILE A 26 2.96 16.23 22.79
CA ILE A 26 3.54 15.21 21.90
C ILE A 26 2.51 14.10 21.67
N ILE A 27 2.24 13.77 20.40
CA ILE A 27 1.38 12.66 20.04
C ILE A 27 2.14 11.35 20.31
N GLY A 28 1.66 10.58 21.25
CA GLY A 28 2.30 9.36 21.73
C GLY A 28 1.35 8.17 21.79
N LYS A 29 1.81 7.11 22.43
CA LYS A 29 1.09 5.84 22.59
C LYS A 29 -0.23 6.00 23.31
N ALA A 30 -1.32 5.61 22.66
CA ALA A 30 -2.65 5.58 23.28
C ALA A 30 -2.80 4.39 24.25
N THR A 31 -3.48 4.60 25.37
CA THR A 31 -3.76 3.56 26.38
C THR A 31 -5.25 3.49 26.69
N PRO A 32 -6.09 3.07 25.72
CA PRO A 32 -7.53 3.02 25.90
C PRO A 32 -7.95 1.95 26.92
N THR A 33 -9.03 2.19 27.64
CA THR A 33 -9.71 1.18 28.46
C THR A 33 -10.92 0.67 27.70
N ILE A 34 -10.95 -0.63 27.36
CA ILE A 34 -11.98 -1.27 26.56
C ILE A 34 -12.91 -2.05 27.48
N LYS A 35 -14.19 -1.67 27.54
CA LYS A 35 -15.13 -2.25 28.53
C LYS A 35 -15.81 -3.52 28.02
N ASN A 36 -16.07 -3.64 26.74
CA ASN A 36 -16.86 -4.73 26.14
C ASN A 36 -16.07 -5.67 25.24
N GLY A 37 -14.78 -5.43 25.07
CA GLY A 37 -13.92 -6.24 24.22
C GLY A 37 -14.17 -6.08 22.70
N ILE A 38 -14.95 -5.10 22.27
CA ILE A 38 -15.35 -4.94 20.87
C ILE A 38 -14.53 -3.83 20.19
N MET A 39 -14.03 -4.12 18.99
CA MET A 39 -13.32 -3.16 18.14
C MET A 39 -14.25 -2.01 17.73
N THR A 40 -13.73 -0.78 17.74
CA THR A 40 -14.42 0.41 17.22
C THR A 40 -13.51 1.17 16.25
N PRO A 41 -14.05 2.08 15.40
CA PRO A 41 -13.22 2.91 14.52
C PRO A 41 -12.14 3.70 15.25
N GLU A 42 -12.44 4.24 16.44
CA GLU A 42 -11.50 5.00 17.25
C GLU A 42 -10.39 4.09 17.82
N LEU A 43 -10.75 2.88 18.24
CA LEU A 43 -9.77 1.89 18.73
C LEU A 43 -8.82 1.45 17.62
N LEU A 44 -9.29 1.32 16.37
CA LEU A 44 -8.43 1.01 15.24
C LEU A 44 -7.33 2.07 15.06
N HIS A 45 -7.65 3.34 15.32
CA HIS A 45 -6.68 4.43 15.27
C HIS A 45 -5.82 4.56 16.55
N SER A 46 -6.12 3.83 17.59
CA SER A 46 -5.32 3.80 18.84
C SER A 46 -4.12 2.85 18.76
N PHE A 47 -4.06 1.97 17.77
CA PHE A 47 -2.92 1.08 17.57
C PHE A 47 -1.69 1.84 17.08
N GLY A 48 -0.54 1.59 17.71
CA GLY A 48 0.76 2.02 17.19
C GLY A 48 1.10 1.29 15.89
N LYS A 49 1.51 2.05 14.87
CA LYS A 49 1.86 1.49 13.56
C LYS A 49 3.37 1.33 13.46
N ILE A 50 3.86 0.09 13.57
CA ILE A 50 5.29 -0.20 13.38
C ILE A 50 5.65 -0.02 11.90
N GLY A 51 6.61 0.87 11.65
CA GLY A 51 7.11 1.21 10.32
C GLY A 51 8.34 0.40 9.91
N ALA A 52 9.34 1.10 9.33
CA ALA A 52 10.60 0.51 8.92
C ALA A 52 11.40 0.00 10.13
N VAL A 53 12.14 -1.10 9.93
CA VAL A 53 13.04 -1.72 10.90
C VAL A 53 14.43 -1.79 10.28
N GLN A 54 15.46 -1.44 11.03
CA GLN A 54 16.84 -1.52 10.57
C GLN A 54 17.73 -2.12 11.66
N VAL A 55 18.49 -3.15 11.31
CA VAL A 55 19.46 -3.78 12.22
C VAL A 55 20.77 -2.98 12.19
N SER A 56 21.36 -2.78 13.36
CA SER A 56 22.65 -2.07 13.51
C SER A 56 23.80 -2.79 12.79
N PRO A 57 24.88 -2.08 12.42
CA PRO A 57 26.06 -2.71 11.80
C PRO A 57 26.68 -3.83 12.65
N ASN A 58 26.65 -3.70 13.99
CA ASN A 58 27.12 -4.72 14.92
C ASN A 58 26.14 -5.90 15.13
N LYS A 59 24.96 -5.86 14.46
CA LYS A 59 23.89 -6.88 14.47
C LYS A 59 23.23 -7.15 15.83
N LYS A 60 23.39 -6.26 16.80
CA LYS A 60 22.90 -6.44 18.18
C LYS A 60 21.69 -5.58 18.53
N GLU A 61 21.47 -4.51 17.80
CA GLU A 61 20.41 -3.54 18.06
C GLU A 61 19.54 -3.32 16.82
N LEU A 62 18.32 -2.85 17.03
CA LEU A 62 17.41 -2.44 15.97
C LEU A 62 17.02 -0.97 16.18
N LEU A 63 16.86 -0.25 15.06
CA LEU A 63 16.03 0.93 14.97
C LEU A 63 14.68 0.55 14.37
N TYR A 64 13.60 1.15 14.88
CA TYR A 64 12.29 1.04 14.26
C TYR A 64 11.46 2.28 14.54
N HIS A 65 10.46 2.50 13.71
CA HIS A 65 9.55 3.61 13.83
C HIS A 65 8.21 3.14 14.39
N VAL A 66 7.57 3.98 15.19
CA VAL A 66 6.16 3.80 15.57
C VAL A 66 5.41 5.09 15.31
N SER A 67 4.33 5.00 14.53
CA SER A 67 3.43 6.13 14.29
C SER A 67 2.22 6.00 15.20
N TYR A 68 1.89 7.08 15.89
CA TYR A 68 0.71 7.23 16.73
C TYR A 68 -0.23 8.27 16.16
N VAL A 69 -1.51 8.16 16.48
CA VAL A 69 -2.56 9.06 15.98
C VAL A 69 -3.18 9.83 17.13
N ASP A 70 -3.32 11.13 16.96
CA ASP A 70 -4.20 11.99 17.74
C ASP A 70 -5.47 12.28 16.93
N ILE A 71 -6.58 11.70 17.36
CA ILE A 71 -7.86 11.81 16.67
C ILE A 71 -8.40 13.26 16.79
N GLU A 72 -8.21 13.92 17.91
CA GLU A 72 -8.71 15.29 18.13
C GLU A 72 -7.93 16.29 17.27
N ALA A 73 -6.60 16.17 17.22
CA ALA A 73 -5.75 16.98 16.37
C ALA A 73 -5.84 16.59 14.87
N ASN A 74 -6.47 15.45 14.54
CA ASN A 74 -6.53 14.86 13.19
C ASN A 74 -5.14 14.70 12.56
N LYS A 75 -4.17 14.24 13.35
CA LYS A 75 -2.75 14.13 12.96
C LYS A 75 -2.17 12.81 13.42
N SER A 76 -1.07 12.43 12.77
CA SER A 76 -0.19 11.36 13.24
C SER A 76 1.20 11.91 13.51
N ASN A 77 1.92 11.29 14.42
CA ASN A 77 3.32 11.53 14.70
C ASN A 77 4.09 10.23 14.68
N THR A 78 5.30 10.26 14.14
CA THR A 78 6.19 9.09 14.04
C THR A 78 7.43 9.35 14.85
N GLU A 79 7.77 8.42 15.73
CA GLU A 79 8.92 8.48 16.61
C GLU A 79 9.89 7.34 16.32
N ILE A 80 11.16 7.54 16.65
CA ILE A 80 12.23 6.55 16.50
C ILE A 80 12.45 5.83 17.83
N PHE A 81 12.49 4.50 17.74
CA PHE A 81 12.77 3.61 18.86
C PHE A 81 13.99 2.75 18.56
N LYS A 82 14.63 2.33 19.65
CA LYS A 82 15.75 1.39 19.64
C LYS A 82 15.48 0.25 20.64
N MET A 83 15.91 -0.97 20.31
CA MET A 83 15.96 -2.11 21.22
C MET A 83 17.04 -3.10 20.79
N ASN A 84 17.38 -4.03 21.64
CA ASN A 84 18.25 -5.16 21.26
C ASN A 84 17.50 -6.13 20.32
N VAL A 85 18.24 -6.93 19.54
CA VAL A 85 17.65 -7.94 18.61
C VAL A 85 16.86 -9.04 19.32
N ASP A 86 17.04 -9.19 20.64
CA ASP A 86 16.24 -10.09 21.50
C ASP A 86 15.00 -9.41 22.13
N GLY A 87 14.73 -8.14 21.81
CA GLY A 87 13.62 -7.35 22.33
C GLY A 87 13.88 -6.67 23.67
N SER A 88 15.04 -6.88 24.29
CA SER A 88 15.42 -6.18 25.52
C SER A 88 15.84 -4.73 25.29
N GLU A 89 15.92 -3.94 26.36
CA GLU A 89 16.40 -2.55 26.38
C GLU A 89 15.66 -1.59 25.43
N LYS A 90 14.35 -1.77 25.26
CA LYS A 90 13.51 -0.89 24.45
C LYS A 90 13.56 0.55 24.95
N THR A 91 13.96 1.48 24.06
CA THR A 91 14.08 2.91 24.34
C THR A 91 13.48 3.73 23.21
N GLN A 92 12.65 4.71 23.54
CA GLN A 92 12.24 5.76 22.61
C GLN A 92 13.36 6.80 22.52
N LEU A 93 13.81 7.14 21.31
CA LEU A 93 14.93 8.08 21.08
C LEU A 93 14.48 9.49 20.76
N THR A 94 13.29 9.66 20.19
CA THR A 94 12.76 10.98 19.82
C THR A 94 11.44 11.26 20.54
N PHE A 95 11.22 12.54 20.91
CA PHE A 95 10.07 13.01 21.66
C PHE A 95 9.68 14.40 21.15
N THR A 96 9.16 14.49 19.94
CA THR A 96 8.89 15.79 19.32
C THR A 96 7.49 15.85 18.71
N ASN A 97 7.03 17.05 18.37
CA ASN A 97 5.75 17.26 17.70
C ASN A 97 5.85 17.10 16.16
N GLU A 98 7.06 16.87 15.65
CA GLU A 98 7.36 16.65 14.26
C GLU A 98 7.71 15.17 14.04
N SER A 99 7.18 14.57 12.98
CA SER A 99 7.50 13.18 12.66
C SER A 99 8.95 13.00 12.26
N GLU A 100 9.64 12.09 12.91
CA GLU A 100 10.94 11.59 12.51
C GLU A 100 10.80 10.31 11.68
N GLY A 101 11.46 10.26 10.53
CA GLY A 101 11.35 9.12 9.63
C GLY A 101 12.66 8.72 8.97
N SER A 102 12.66 7.59 8.30
CA SER A 102 13.80 7.08 7.52
C SER A 102 15.09 6.93 8.34
N ALA A 103 15.00 6.57 9.64
CA ALA A 103 16.17 6.45 10.49
C ALA A 103 17.12 5.36 9.98
N GLN A 104 18.41 5.68 9.93
CA GLN A 104 19.50 4.81 9.50
C GLN A 104 20.67 4.89 10.46
N TRP A 105 21.30 3.74 10.75
CA TRP A 105 22.58 3.70 11.45
C TRP A 105 23.68 4.29 10.57
N VAL A 106 24.50 5.14 11.16
CA VAL A 106 25.71 5.73 10.52
C VAL A 106 26.88 5.75 11.51
N ASP A 107 28.07 6.11 11.04
CA ASP A 107 29.30 6.14 11.85
C ASP A 107 29.56 4.81 12.56
N GLY A 108 29.46 3.70 11.77
CA GLY A 108 29.65 2.34 12.29
C GLY A 108 28.65 1.94 13.38
N GLY A 109 27.51 2.61 13.48
CA GLY A 109 26.48 2.38 14.51
C GLY A 109 26.58 3.32 15.72
N ASN A 110 27.51 4.30 15.71
CA ASN A 110 27.64 5.28 16.80
C ASN A 110 26.61 6.41 16.68
N LYS A 111 26.05 6.61 15.48
CA LYS A 111 25.07 7.67 15.20
C LYS A 111 23.89 7.16 14.42
N ILE A 112 22.84 7.96 14.39
CA ILE A 112 21.59 7.73 13.68
C ILE A 112 21.31 8.97 12.82
N ALA A 113 21.14 8.75 11.52
CA ALA A 113 20.67 9.74 10.58
C ALA A 113 19.16 9.58 10.36
N PHE A 114 18.39 10.66 10.22
CA PHE A 114 16.95 10.61 10.04
C PHE A 114 16.42 11.89 9.39
N LEU A 115 15.21 11.83 8.86
CA LEU A 115 14.50 12.98 8.31
C LEU A 115 13.55 13.57 9.34
N LYS A 116 13.60 14.89 9.48
CA LYS A 116 12.70 15.68 10.33
C LYS A 116 12.48 17.06 9.70
N SER A 117 11.32 17.68 9.99
CA SER A 117 11.06 19.05 9.58
C SER A 117 12.03 20.02 10.24
N ASN A 118 12.51 20.98 9.45
CA ASN A 118 13.24 22.14 9.90
C ASN A 118 12.65 23.36 9.20
N GLU A 119 12.07 24.29 9.97
CA GLU A 119 11.40 25.48 9.43
C GLU A 119 10.37 25.20 8.32
N GLY A 120 9.61 24.09 8.49
CA GLY A 120 8.55 23.68 7.56
C GLY A 120 9.02 22.87 6.36
N THR A 121 10.31 22.57 6.21
CA THR A 121 10.87 21.69 5.18
C THR A 121 11.56 20.49 5.80
N ARG A 122 11.39 19.32 5.19
CA ARG A 122 11.98 18.08 5.69
C ARG A 122 13.46 18.03 5.35
N GLN A 123 14.32 17.94 6.37
CA GLN A 123 15.78 17.98 6.26
C GLN A 123 16.42 16.74 6.87
N LEU A 124 17.69 16.50 6.55
CA LEU A 124 18.50 15.43 7.11
C LEU A 124 19.14 15.86 8.43
N TRP A 125 18.92 15.05 9.46
CA TRP A 125 19.45 15.20 10.80
C TRP A 125 20.34 14.04 11.17
N VAL A 126 21.28 14.25 12.08
CA VAL A 126 22.12 13.21 12.69
C VAL A 126 22.12 13.42 14.20
N MET A 127 21.99 12.33 14.96
CA MET A 127 22.09 12.30 16.43
C MET A 127 23.00 11.15 16.88
N ASN A 128 23.43 11.16 18.14
CA ASN A 128 24.12 10.03 18.73
C ASN A 128 23.18 8.80 18.84
N ALA A 129 23.73 7.60 18.93
CA ALA A 129 22.96 6.34 19.04
C ALA A 129 22.07 6.24 20.31
N ASP A 130 22.29 7.12 21.30
CA ASP A 130 21.47 7.26 22.50
C ASP A 130 20.34 8.29 22.37
N GLY A 131 20.19 8.93 21.19
CA GLY A 131 19.21 9.98 20.91
C GLY A 131 19.68 11.42 21.23
N SER A 132 20.86 11.58 21.81
CA SER A 132 21.40 12.90 22.17
C SER A 132 22.01 13.65 20.98
N ASP A 133 22.22 14.96 21.14
CA ASP A 133 22.98 15.85 20.24
C ASP A 133 22.50 15.86 18.79
N ALA A 134 21.17 15.86 18.58
CA ALA A 134 20.57 15.90 17.23
C ALA A 134 20.90 17.22 16.52
N LYS A 135 21.47 17.13 15.30
CA LYS A 135 21.87 18.28 14.48
C LYS A 135 21.34 18.14 13.06
N CYS A 136 20.79 19.21 12.52
CA CYS A 136 20.45 19.31 11.10
C CYS A 136 21.74 19.48 10.29
N ILE A 137 21.98 18.58 9.33
CA ILE A 137 23.17 18.57 8.49
C ILE A 137 22.89 18.99 7.04
N SER A 138 21.64 19.19 6.68
CA SER A 138 21.24 19.65 5.33
C SER A 138 20.51 20.99 5.39
N ASP A 139 20.53 21.69 4.27
CA ASP A 139 19.73 22.88 3.98
C ASP A 139 19.33 22.82 2.50
N VAL A 140 18.44 21.88 2.17
CA VAL A 140 18.01 21.61 0.80
C VAL A 140 16.70 22.33 0.54
N GLU A 141 16.71 23.26 -0.41
CA GLU A 141 15.50 23.96 -0.84
C GLU A 141 14.44 22.98 -1.34
N GLY A 142 13.23 23.08 -0.81
CA GLY A 142 12.12 22.15 -1.10
C GLY A 142 12.19 20.84 -0.33
N GLY A 143 13.24 20.62 0.46
CA GLY A 143 13.39 19.49 1.37
C GLY A 143 13.85 18.19 0.71
N ILE A 144 13.97 17.16 1.56
CA ILE A 144 14.44 15.81 1.23
C ILE A 144 13.29 14.82 1.48
N SER A 145 12.95 13.98 0.51
CA SER A 145 11.91 12.94 0.68
C SER A 145 12.48 11.56 1.05
N GLY A 146 13.74 11.29 0.76
CA GLY A 146 14.47 10.07 1.10
C GLY A 146 15.97 10.27 1.01
N PHE A 147 16.75 9.43 1.68
CA PHE A 147 18.21 9.49 1.65
C PHE A 147 18.86 8.13 1.93
N THR A 148 20.11 7.97 1.51
CA THR A 148 20.99 6.84 1.89
C THR A 148 22.44 7.30 1.87
N PHE A 149 23.22 6.93 2.90
CA PHE A 149 24.66 7.18 2.93
C PHE A 149 25.40 6.26 1.98
N SER A 150 26.50 6.75 1.39
CA SER A 150 27.43 5.86 0.69
C SER A 150 28.07 4.86 1.66
N PRO A 151 28.51 3.66 1.22
CA PRO A 151 29.17 2.69 2.08
C PRO A 151 30.41 3.22 2.82
N ASP A 152 31.15 4.18 2.22
CA ASP A 152 32.28 4.87 2.86
C ASP A 152 31.87 6.06 3.76
N GLU A 153 30.56 6.33 3.85
CA GLU A 153 29.94 7.41 4.62
C GLU A 153 30.47 8.83 4.33
N THR A 154 31.13 9.02 3.17
CA THR A 154 31.64 10.34 2.77
C THR A 154 30.61 11.15 1.99
N LYS A 155 29.54 10.50 1.49
CA LYS A 155 28.49 11.10 0.68
C LYS A 155 27.11 10.64 1.13
N VAL A 156 26.11 11.45 0.76
CA VAL A 156 24.69 11.11 0.91
C VAL A 156 24.01 11.22 -0.44
N MET A 157 23.35 10.15 -0.86
CA MET A 157 22.33 10.21 -1.90
C MET A 157 21.02 10.66 -1.27
N TYR A 158 20.27 11.54 -1.93
CA TYR A 158 18.96 11.97 -1.48
C TYR A 158 18.01 12.27 -2.64
N ILE A 159 16.72 12.22 -2.34
CA ILE A 159 15.64 12.46 -3.30
C ILE A 159 15.04 13.85 -3.02
N LYS A 160 14.93 14.67 -4.06
CA LYS A 160 14.35 16.00 -4.03
C LYS A 160 13.42 16.19 -5.24
N LYS A 161 12.29 16.88 -5.04
CA LYS A 161 11.41 17.26 -6.16
C LYS A 161 11.98 18.49 -6.89
N VAL A 162 12.14 18.38 -8.21
CA VAL A 162 12.56 19.46 -9.10
C VAL A 162 11.38 19.90 -9.96
N LYS A 163 11.41 21.14 -10.40
CA LYS A 163 10.38 21.69 -11.28
C LYS A 163 10.45 21.05 -12.66
N SER A 164 9.32 20.56 -13.18
CA SER A 164 9.22 19.91 -14.49
C SER A 164 8.34 20.66 -15.49
N VAL A 165 7.49 21.59 -15.03
CA VAL A 165 6.54 22.32 -15.88
C VAL A 165 6.65 23.83 -15.64
N GLU A 166 6.63 24.61 -16.72
CA GLU A 166 6.53 26.07 -16.66
C GLU A 166 5.15 26.48 -16.16
N THR A 167 5.10 27.33 -15.13
CA THR A 167 3.83 27.86 -14.61
C THR A 167 3.22 28.91 -15.54
N ILE A 168 1.90 29.14 -15.41
CA ILE A 168 1.23 30.17 -16.22
C ILE A 168 1.76 31.57 -15.96
N VAL A 169 2.20 31.86 -14.72
CA VAL A 169 2.78 33.14 -14.34
C VAL A 169 4.18 33.35 -14.95
N GLU A 170 4.96 32.30 -15.09
CA GLU A 170 6.24 32.36 -15.79
C GLU A 170 6.09 32.55 -17.29
N ARG A 171 5.07 31.89 -17.89
CA ARG A 171 4.70 32.05 -19.30
C ARG A 171 4.10 33.43 -19.60
N HIS A 172 3.40 34.01 -18.63
CA HIS A 172 2.72 35.33 -18.71
C HIS A 172 3.04 36.17 -17.48
N PRO A 173 4.24 36.76 -17.36
CA PRO A 173 4.68 37.52 -16.17
C PRO A 173 3.84 38.77 -15.88
N ASP A 174 3.13 39.28 -16.88
CA ASP A 174 2.19 40.39 -16.80
C ASP A 174 0.88 40.05 -16.10
N LEU A 175 0.61 38.71 -15.86
CA LEU A 175 -0.60 38.18 -15.23
C LEU A 175 -0.29 37.43 -13.91
N PRO A 176 0.29 38.09 -12.88
CA PRO A 176 0.81 37.42 -11.69
C PRO A 176 -0.26 36.76 -10.80
N LYS A 177 -1.54 36.98 -11.09
CA LYS A 177 -2.67 36.37 -10.37
C LYS A 177 -3.40 35.32 -11.19
N ALA A 178 -2.91 35.00 -12.38
CA ALA A 178 -3.51 33.94 -13.21
C ALA A 178 -3.29 32.57 -12.54
N THR A 179 -4.33 31.72 -12.54
CA THR A 179 -4.31 30.38 -11.93
C THR A 179 -4.57 29.28 -12.97
N GLY A 180 -4.67 29.62 -14.25
CA GLY A 180 -4.87 28.68 -15.34
C GLY A 180 -3.69 27.71 -15.46
N ARG A 181 -3.94 26.54 -16.04
CA ARG A 181 -2.91 25.57 -16.44
C ARG A 181 -3.02 25.36 -17.94
N VAL A 182 -1.89 25.37 -18.62
CA VAL A 182 -1.80 24.96 -20.02
C VAL A 182 -1.21 23.56 -20.04
N VAL A 183 -1.90 22.65 -20.68
CA VAL A 183 -1.55 21.23 -20.77
C VAL A 183 -1.48 20.84 -22.23
N ASP A 184 -0.33 20.40 -22.70
CA ASP A 184 -0.10 20.06 -24.10
C ASP A 184 0.09 18.55 -24.32
N ASP A 185 0.29 17.74 -23.22
CA ASP A 185 0.48 16.28 -23.29
C ASP A 185 -0.09 15.59 -22.05
N LEU A 186 -0.01 14.25 -22.02
CA LEU A 186 -0.46 13.41 -20.90
C LEU A 186 0.49 13.45 -19.70
N MET A 187 0.10 12.76 -18.61
CA MET A 187 0.75 12.75 -17.30
C MET A 187 0.77 14.12 -16.62
N TYR A 188 -0.26 14.95 -16.91
CA TYR A 188 -0.46 16.22 -16.22
C TYR A 188 -1.04 16.05 -14.81
N LYS A 189 -1.56 14.88 -14.50
CA LYS A 189 -2.01 14.42 -13.17
C LYS A 189 -1.36 13.09 -12.86
N HIS A 190 -1.04 12.85 -11.60
CA HIS A 190 -0.56 11.56 -11.14
C HIS A 190 -1.04 11.33 -9.72
N TRP A 191 -1.73 10.24 -9.47
CA TRP A 191 -2.30 9.78 -8.21
C TRP A 191 -3.28 10.79 -7.56
N ASP A 192 -2.76 11.85 -6.90
CA ASP A 192 -3.54 12.83 -6.13
C ASP A 192 -3.14 14.29 -6.38
N HIS A 193 -2.27 14.53 -7.34
CA HIS A 193 -1.75 15.87 -7.60
C HIS A 193 -1.57 16.18 -9.09
N TRP A 194 -1.56 17.46 -9.39
CA TRP A 194 -1.13 17.96 -10.68
C TRP A 194 0.40 17.92 -10.76
N VAL A 195 0.94 17.40 -11.84
CA VAL A 195 2.39 17.25 -12.03
C VAL A 195 3.00 18.60 -12.37
N GLU A 196 3.60 19.24 -11.38
CA GLU A 196 4.36 20.48 -11.52
C GLU A 196 5.85 20.25 -11.21
N LYS A 197 6.14 19.19 -10.46
CA LYS A 197 7.48 18.75 -10.05
C LYS A 197 7.59 17.25 -10.12
N VAL A 198 8.79 16.75 -10.47
CA VAL A 198 9.14 15.32 -10.47
C VAL A 198 10.30 15.07 -9.49
N PRO A 199 10.40 13.86 -8.89
CA PRO A 199 11.55 13.54 -8.05
C PRO A 199 12.79 13.32 -8.91
N HIS A 200 13.92 13.87 -8.47
CA HIS A 200 15.25 13.54 -8.94
C HIS A 200 16.09 12.97 -7.81
N THR A 201 17.00 12.08 -8.16
CA THR A 201 18.03 11.57 -7.26
C THR A 201 19.26 12.50 -7.33
N PHE A 202 19.71 12.94 -6.17
CA PHE A 202 20.89 13.77 -5.98
C PHE A 202 21.92 13.04 -5.13
N TYR A 203 23.18 13.47 -5.20
CA TYR A 203 24.14 13.20 -4.12
C TYR A 203 24.85 14.49 -3.67
N ALA A 204 25.35 14.45 -2.45
CA ALA A 204 26.16 15.51 -1.87
C ALA A 204 27.31 14.92 -1.05
N THR A 205 28.39 15.67 -0.89
CA THR A 205 29.50 15.32 0.01
C THR A 205 29.24 15.81 1.43
N ILE A 206 29.83 15.12 2.42
CA ILE A 206 29.76 15.53 3.83
C ILE A 206 31.07 16.22 4.19
N GLU A 207 31.01 17.51 4.50
CA GLU A 207 32.16 18.30 4.96
C GLU A 207 31.80 19.04 6.24
N ASN A 208 32.61 18.88 7.27
CA ASN A 208 32.40 19.52 8.58
C ASN A 208 30.98 19.31 9.15
N GLY A 209 30.39 18.12 8.93
CA GLY A 209 29.07 17.78 9.42
C GLY A 209 27.92 18.48 8.64
N LYS A 210 28.15 18.92 7.42
CA LYS A 210 27.15 19.51 6.53
C LYS A 210 27.20 18.88 5.15
N LEU A 211 26.04 18.84 4.46
CA LEU A 211 25.96 18.49 3.06
C LEU A 211 26.41 19.67 2.20
N VAL A 212 27.34 19.40 1.30
CA VAL A 212 27.89 20.37 0.32
C VAL A 212 28.06 19.71 -1.04
N ASN A 213 28.35 20.48 -2.08
CA ASN A 213 28.65 19.97 -3.44
C ASN A 213 27.52 19.07 -4.00
N HIS A 214 26.29 19.60 -4.00
CA HIS A 214 25.11 18.91 -4.47
C HIS A 214 25.15 18.67 -5.98
N VAL A 215 24.88 17.46 -6.41
CA VAL A 215 24.85 17.05 -7.82
C VAL A 215 23.52 16.35 -8.11
N ASP A 216 22.82 16.80 -9.13
CA ASP A 216 21.63 16.17 -9.68
C ASP A 216 22.06 15.10 -10.70
N LEU A 217 21.64 13.84 -10.52
CA LEU A 217 21.97 12.75 -11.43
C LEU A 217 21.26 12.87 -12.79
N LEU A 218 20.15 13.61 -12.81
CA LEU A 218 19.31 13.82 -13.98
C LEU A 218 19.30 15.30 -14.41
N GLU A 219 20.38 16.04 -14.16
CA GLU A 219 20.44 17.47 -14.46
C GLU A 219 20.08 17.75 -15.94
N GLY A 220 19.02 18.56 -16.14
CA GLY A 220 18.50 18.90 -17.46
C GLY A 220 17.61 17.84 -18.10
N GLU A 221 17.38 16.69 -17.46
CA GLU A 221 16.44 15.66 -17.92
C GLU A 221 15.04 15.89 -17.33
N PRO A 222 13.96 15.64 -18.09
CA PRO A 222 12.58 15.81 -17.60
C PRO A 222 12.03 14.55 -16.91
N TYR A 223 12.86 13.55 -16.67
CA TYR A 223 12.44 12.23 -16.18
C TYR A 223 12.44 12.17 -14.67
N GLU A 224 11.70 11.23 -14.11
CA GLU A 224 11.67 10.99 -12.67
C GLU A 224 12.59 9.82 -12.26
N ALA A 225 13.21 9.98 -11.11
CA ALA A 225 13.91 8.94 -10.36
C ALA A 225 13.90 9.31 -8.87
N PRO A 226 13.22 8.51 -8.01
CA PRO A 226 12.51 7.25 -8.26
C PRO A 226 11.17 7.43 -8.99
N LEU A 227 10.55 6.31 -9.36
CA LEU A 227 9.25 6.31 -10.05
C LEU A 227 8.12 6.70 -9.10
N LEU A 228 7.21 7.56 -9.55
CA LEU A 228 5.97 7.82 -8.83
C LEU A 228 4.88 6.81 -9.24
N PRO A 229 3.82 6.60 -8.41
CA PRO A 229 3.57 7.27 -7.13
C PRO A 229 4.22 6.59 -5.92
N PHE A 230 4.76 5.37 -6.04
CA PHE A 230 5.16 4.52 -4.92
C PHE A 230 6.67 4.32 -4.77
N GLY A 231 7.47 4.75 -5.74
CA GLY A 231 8.91 4.67 -5.69
C GLY A 231 9.56 5.52 -4.58
N GLY A 232 10.75 5.13 -4.16
CA GLY A 232 11.47 5.76 -3.07
C GLY A 232 12.95 5.37 -3.03
N THR A 233 13.53 5.34 -1.83
CA THR A 233 14.95 4.97 -1.65
C THR A 233 15.25 3.52 -2.03
N SER A 234 14.26 2.63 -2.11
CA SER A 234 14.42 1.28 -2.63
C SER A 234 14.76 1.23 -4.13
N ASP A 235 14.39 2.27 -4.88
CA ASP A 235 14.70 2.39 -6.31
C ASP A 235 16.12 2.89 -6.59
N VAL A 236 16.93 3.09 -5.54
CA VAL A 236 18.27 3.66 -5.67
C VAL A 236 19.25 2.89 -4.80
N ALA A 237 20.41 2.54 -5.35
CA ALA A 237 21.48 1.83 -4.64
C ALA A 237 22.85 2.45 -4.87
N TRP A 238 23.65 2.52 -3.82
CA TRP A 238 25.08 2.78 -3.93
C TRP A 238 25.82 1.51 -4.36
N SER A 239 26.81 1.65 -5.26
CA SER A 239 27.78 0.58 -5.43
C SER A 239 28.62 0.36 -4.16
N ALA A 240 29.05 -0.87 -3.91
CA ALA A 240 29.80 -1.22 -2.68
C ALA A 240 31.11 -0.40 -2.51
N ASP A 241 31.71 0.07 -3.61
CA ASP A 241 32.92 0.92 -3.62
C ASP A 241 32.62 2.43 -3.53
N SER A 242 31.37 2.83 -3.36
CA SER A 242 30.91 4.24 -3.26
C SER A 242 31.22 5.11 -4.49
N LYS A 243 31.46 4.51 -5.68
CA LYS A 243 31.83 5.24 -6.90
C LYS A 243 30.69 5.41 -7.89
N SER A 244 29.61 4.70 -7.74
CA SER A 244 28.43 4.82 -8.60
C SER A 244 27.14 4.73 -7.80
N ILE A 245 26.08 5.25 -8.40
CA ILE A 245 24.70 5.15 -7.93
C ILE A 245 23.89 4.50 -9.03
N VAL A 246 23.18 3.42 -8.71
CA VAL A 246 22.19 2.82 -9.61
C VAL A 246 20.81 3.35 -9.21
N TYR A 247 20.02 3.78 -10.16
CA TYR A 247 18.67 4.29 -9.94
C TYR A 247 17.69 3.79 -10.99
N THR A 248 16.44 3.63 -10.59
CA THR A 248 15.32 3.31 -11.48
C THR A 248 14.79 4.58 -12.13
N SER A 249 14.55 4.54 -13.43
CA SER A 249 13.88 5.62 -14.15
C SER A 249 13.16 5.10 -15.39
N LYS A 250 12.05 5.75 -15.74
CA LYS A 250 11.32 5.56 -16.98
C LYS A 250 11.61 6.78 -17.89
N LYS A 251 12.64 6.67 -18.76
CA LYS A 251 13.15 7.80 -19.56
C LYS A 251 12.29 8.08 -20.79
N VAL A 252 11.01 8.27 -20.56
CA VAL A 252 10.01 8.74 -21.54
C VAL A 252 9.08 9.75 -20.87
N THR A 253 8.35 10.53 -21.64
CA THR A 253 7.44 11.57 -21.14
C THR A 253 6.09 11.52 -21.86
N GLY A 254 5.12 12.27 -21.35
CA GLY A 254 3.83 12.50 -21.97
C GLY A 254 3.06 11.21 -22.25
N ARG A 255 2.54 11.10 -23.48
CA ARG A 255 1.79 9.91 -23.89
C ARG A 255 2.60 8.62 -23.78
N ALA A 256 3.89 8.64 -24.10
CA ALA A 256 4.74 7.44 -24.01
C ALA A 256 4.84 6.95 -22.56
N TYR A 257 4.97 7.87 -21.60
CA TYR A 257 4.96 7.54 -20.18
C TYR A 257 3.61 6.93 -19.77
N ALA A 258 2.50 7.54 -20.15
CA ALA A 258 1.16 7.14 -19.74
C ALA A 258 0.75 5.74 -20.17
N VAL A 259 1.34 5.19 -21.25
CA VAL A 259 0.97 3.88 -21.82
C VAL A 259 2.00 2.78 -21.57
N SER A 260 3.14 3.08 -20.96
CA SER A 260 4.24 2.14 -20.74
C SER A 260 4.53 1.92 -19.27
N THR A 261 4.89 0.68 -18.90
CA THR A 261 5.48 0.33 -17.60
C THR A 261 6.99 0.09 -17.69
N ASN A 262 7.59 0.31 -18.87
CA ASN A 262 9.01 0.02 -19.10
C ASN A 262 9.91 1.03 -18.37
N SER A 263 10.50 0.62 -17.25
CA SER A 263 11.58 1.33 -16.57
C SER A 263 12.87 0.53 -16.61
N ASP A 264 13.98 1.23 -16.60
CA ASP A 264 15.32 0.62 -16.60
C ASP A 264 16.10 1.03 -15.35
N LEU A 265 17.13 0.23 -15.04
CA LEU A 265 18.17 0.56 -14.06
C LEU A 265 19.33 1.30 -14.74
N TYR A 266 19.62 2.49 -14.26
CA TYR A 266 20.68 3.35 -14.76
C TYR A 266 21.80 3.46 -13.73
N SER A 267 23.05 3.19 -14.14
CA SER A 267 24.24 3.36 -13.32
C SER A 267 24.93 4.70 -13.64
N TYR A 268 24.97 5.59 -12.65
CA TYR A 268 25.68 6.88 -12.75
C TYR A 268 27.07 6.78 -12.11
N SER A 269 28.12 7.01 -12.90
CA SER A 269 29.51 7.07 -12.42
C SER A 269 29.80 8.45 -11.82
N LEU A 270 30.22 8.51 -10.55
CA LEU A 270 30.56 9.77 -9.88
C LEU A 270 31.84 10.40 -10.45
N GLU A 271 32.78 9.58 -10.90
CA GLU A 271 34.07 10.04 -11.46
C GLU A 271 33.88 10.63 -12.85
N ASN A 272 33.24 9.88 -13.74
CA ASN A 272 33.11 10.24 -15.14
C ASN A 272 31.89 11.12 -15.43
N LYS A 273 30.93 11.19 -14.50
CA LYS A 273 29.62 11.84 -14.65
C LYS A 273 28.85 11.33 -15.89
N THR A 274 28.92 10.03 -16.11
CA THR A 274 28.24 9.33 -17.22
C THR A 274 27.24 8.33 -16.69
N THR A 275 26.16 8.13 -17.45
CA THR A 275 25.09 7.18 -17.13
C THR A 275 25.11 6.03 -18.14
N GLU A 276 25.02 4.79 -17.64
CA GLU A 276 24.87 3.55 -18.40
C GLU A 276 23.52 2.91 -18.08
N ASN A 277 22.79 2.44 -19.12
CA ASN A 277 21.59 1.62 -18.92
C ASN A 277 22.00 0.17 -18.69
N LEU A 278 21.70 -0.38 -17.52
CA LEU A 278 22.06 -1.76 -17.12
C LEU A 278 21.07 -2.81 -17.60
N THR A 279 19.80 -2.43 -17.82
CA THR A 279 18.73 -3.36 -18.18
C THR A 279 18.16 -3.09 -19.58
N GLU A 280 18.90 -2.40 -20.45
CA GLU A 280 18.50 -2.13 -21.82
C GLU A 280 17.97 -3.39 -22.52
N GLY A 281 16.78 -3.28 -23.11
CA GLY A 281 16.09 -4.36 -23.81
C GLY A 281 15.25 -5.28 -22.92
N MET A 282 15.27 -5.12 -21.60
CA MET A 282 14.26 -5.70 -20.72
C MET A 282 13.02 -4.82 -20.75
N MET A 283 11.84 -5.44 -20.73
CA MET A 283 10.56 -4.73 -20.81
C MET A 283 9.83 -4.82 -19.46
N GLY A 284 8.90 -3.89 -19.21
CA GLY A 284 8.20 -3.80 -17.94
C GLY A 284 9.02 -3.06 -16.88
N TYR A 285 8.62 -3.17 -15.63
CA TYR A 285 9.33 -2.49 -14.54
C TYR A 285 10.60 -3.25 -14.14
N ASP A 286 11.75 -2.57 -14.17
CA ASP A 286 12.99 -2.95 -13.49
C ASP A 286 13.20 -2.01 -12.31
N THR A 287 13.17 -2.54 -11.07
CA THR A 287 13.15 -1.76 -9.83
C THR A 287 13.97 -2.41 -8.71
N ASN A 288 14.14 -1.71 -7.59
CA ASN A 288 14.75 -2.23 -6.37
C ASN A 288 16.16 -2.81 -6.56
N PRO A 289 17.12 -2.08 -7.15
CA PRO A 289 18.50 -2.55 -7.27
C PRO A 289 19.16 -2.72 -5.89
N LEU A 290 19.86 -3.82 -5.67
CA LEU A 290 20.58 -4.10 -4.43
C LEU A 290 21.88 -4.86 -4.70
N PHE A 291 23.02 -4.26 -4.38
CA PHE A 291 24.32 -4.91 -4.50
C PHE A 291 24.55 -5.96 -3.41
N SER A 292 25.25 -7.04 -3.77
CA SER A 292 25.87 -7.93 -2.77
C SER A 292 26.90 -7.17 -1.92
N HIS A 293 27.20 -7.66 -0.73
CA HIS A 293 28.09 -6.95 0.21
C HIS A 293 29.52 -6.77 -0.36
N ASP A 294 29.97 -7.67 -1.21
CA ASP A 294 31.26 -7.59 -1.90
C ASP A 294 31.21 -6.78 -3.21
N GLY A 295 30.01 -6.39 -3.65
CA GLY A 295 29.76 -5.64 -4.88
C GLY A 295 29.97 -6.45 -6.18
N ALA A 296 30.18 -7.77 -6.08
CA ALA A 296 30.35 -8.63 -7.24
C ALA A 296 29.05 -8.86 -8.01
N HIS A 297 27.91 -8.79 -7.33
CA HIS A 297 26.59 -9.00 -7.91
C HIS A 297 25.64 -7.83 -7.58
N MET A 298 24.60 -7.68 -8.40
CA MET A 298 23.46 -6.82 -8.13
C MET A 298 22.16 -7.60 -8.40
N ALA A 299 21.27 -7.63 -7.42
CA ALA A 299 19.93 -8.21 -7.58
C ALA A 299 18.91 -7.09 -7.82
N TRP A 300 17.79 -7.40 -8.51
CA TRP A 300 16.69 -6.47 -8.73
C TRP A 300 15.38 -7.20 -9.05
N LEU A 301 14.26 -6.49 -8.94
CA LEU A 301 12.95 -6.96 -9.39
C LEU A 301 12.72 -6.55 -10.84
N SER A 302 12.19 -7.47 -11.65
CA SER A 302 11.94 -7.26 -13.08
C SER A 302 10.60 -7.84 -13.50
N MET A 303 9.74 -7.03 -14.08
CA MET A 303 8.56 -7.49 -14.84
C MET A 303 8.93 -7.79 -16.28
N GLU A 304 8.09 -8.55 -16.99
CA GLU A 304 8.41 -8.99 -18.34
C GLU A 304 7.78 -8.13 -19.44
N ARG A 305 6.55 -7.68 -19.19
CA ARG A 305 5.67 -7.13 -20.22
C ARG A 305 5.44 -5.64 -20.05
N ASP A 306 5.76 -4.85 -21.06
CA ASP A 306 5.44 -3.44 -21.08
C ASP A 306 3.93 -3.20 -21.11
N GLY A 307 3.45 -2.29 -20.27
CA GLY A 307 2.04 -1.92 -20.11
C GLY A 307 1.25 -2.82 -19.16
N TYR A 308 1.80 -3.89 -18.63
CA TYR A 308 1.14 -4.76 -17.67
C TYR A 308 1.61 -4.46 -16.24
N GLU A 309 0.88 -3.59 -15.53
CA GLU A 309 1.20 -3.17 -14.16
C GLU A 309 1.19 -4.32 -13.15
N ALA A 310 0.39 -5.36 -13.40
CA ALA A 310 0.26 -6.53 -12.52
C ALA A 310 1.06 -7.75 -13.02
N ASP A 311 2.09 -7.52 -13.83
CA ASP A 311 2.99 -8.59 -14.24
C ASP A 311 3.80 -9.11 -13.06
N LYS A 312 4.30 -10.33 -13.17
CA LYS A 312 5.03 -11.00 -12.09
C LYS A 312 6.35 -10.28 -11.79
N ASN A 313 6.55 -9.89 -10.53
CA ASN A 313 7.84 -9.43 -10.02
C ASN A 313 8.83 -10.60 -9.93
N ARG A 314 9.72 -10.70 -10.91
CA ARG A 314 10.78 -11.71 -11.01
C ARG A 314 12.03 -11.21 -10.33
N LEU A 315 12.75 -12.08 -9.61
CA LEU A 315 14.05 -11.76 -9.02
C LEU A 315 15.16 -12.12 -10.01
N PHE A 316 15.96 -11.14 -10.36
CA PHE A 316 17.14 -11.27 -11.21
C PHE A 316 18.41 -10.96 -10.43
N VAL A 317 19.53 -11.50 -10.90
CA VAL A 317 20.87 -11.14 -10.46
C VAL A 317 21.77 -10.87 -11.68
N MET A 318 22.62 -9.85 -11.57
CA MET A 318 23.63 -9.47 -12.55
C MET A 318 25.02 -9.69 -11.95
N ASP A 319 25.91 -10.38 -12.66
CA ASP A 319 27.34 -10.35 -12.41
C ASP A 319 27.90 -8.98 -12.88
N MET A 320 28.46 -8.21 -11.97
CA MET A 320 28.86 -6.84 -12.25
C MET A 320 30.08 -6.72 -13.16
N ALA A 321 30.91 -7.77 -13.25
CA ALA A 321 32.09 -7.81 -14.10
C ALA A 321 31.76 -8.18 -15.56
N THR A 322 30.88 -9.15 -15.76
CA THR A 322 30.49 -9.67 -17.08
C THR A 322 29.22 -9.03 -17.63
N LYS A 323 28.39 -8.42 -16.77
CA LYS A 323 27.03 -7.93 -17.05
C LYS A 323 26.04 -9.02 -17.44
N GLU A 324 26.38 -10.30 -17.19
CA GLU A 324 25.46 -11.42 -17.38
C GLU A 324 24.30 -11.33 -16.41
N LYS A 325 23.08 -11.50 -16.91
CA LYS A 325 21.83 -11.42 -16.14
C LYS A 325 21.25 -12.82 -16.00
N THR A 326 20.91 -13.21 -14.78
CA THR A 326 20.32 -14.51 -14.47
C THR A 326 18.94 -14.33 -13.84
N TYR A 327 17.91 -14.95 -14.42
CA TYR A 327 16.58 -15.05 -13.82
C TYR A 327 16.60 -16.12 -12.72
N LEU A 328 16.54 -15.72 -11.45
CA LEU A 328 16.63 -16.63 -10.32
C LEU A 328 15.32 -17.38 -10.05
N THR A 329 14.20 -16.66 -10.05
CA THR A 329 12.88 -17.20 -9.63
C THR A 329 12.07 -17.78 -10.80
N GLU A 330 12.72 -18.35 -11.82
CA GLU A 330 12.06 -18.92 -13.00
C GLU A 330 11.08 -20.06 -12.64
N ALA A 331 11.44 -20.88 -11.66
CA ALA A 331 10.60 -21.99 -11.18
C ALA A 331 9.58 -21.57 -10.10
N PHE A 332 9.47 -20.29 -9.76
CA PHE A 332 8.61 -19.76 -8.72
C PHE A 332 7.51 -18.89 -9.34
N ASP A 333 6.26 -19.40 -9.29
CA ASP A 333 5.14 -18.74 -9.99
C ASP A 333 4.37 -17.73 -9.11
N TYR A 334 5.11 -16.97 -8.29
CA TYR A 334 4.58 -15.91 -7.43
C TYR A 334 5.46 -14.68 -7.50
N ASP A 335 4.90 -13.53 -7.08
CA ASP A 335 5.63 -12.27 -6.98
C ASP A 335 6.68 -12.32 -5.86
N VAL A 336 7.84 -11.73 -6.11
CA VAL A 336 8.79 -11.36 -5.06
C VAL A 336 8.47 -9.93 -4.62
N ASP A 337 8.21 -9.74 -3.31
CA ASP A 337 7.81 -8.43 -2.78
C ASP A 337 9.02 -7.62 -2.28
N ASP A 338 9.96 -8.27 -1.58
CA ASP A 338 11.11 -7.64 -0.94
C ASP A 338 12.22 -8.68 -0.79
N PHE A 339 13.50 -8.27 -0.84
CA PHE A 339 14.63 -9.19 -0.75
C PHE A 339 15.87 -8.53 -0.14
N ILE A 340 16.76 -9.36 0.42
CA ILE A 340 18.07 -8.98 0.95
C ILE A 340 19.11 -10.04 0.64
N TRP A 341 20.38 -9.63 0.53
CA TRP A 341 21.51 -10.54 0.46
C TRP A 341 21.85 -11.13 1.83
N ASP A 342 22.22 -12.42 1.88
CA ASP A 342 22.93 -12.99 3.03
C ASP A 342 24.41 -12.59 2.99
N ARG A 343 25.11 -12.81 4.10
CA ARG A 343 26.55 -12.51 4.27
C ARG A 343 27.47 -13.29 3.35
N ASP A 344 27.00 -14.44 2.86
CA ASP A 344 27.76 -15.32 1.96
C ASP A 344 27.87 -14.76 0.53
N ASN A 345 27.14 -13.67 0.19
CA ASN A 345 27.01 -13.09 -1.15
C ASN A 345 26.50 -14.08 -2.21
N LYS A 346 25.84 -15.17 -1.80
CA LYS A 346 25.30 -16.23 -2.65
C LYS A 346 23.82 -16.50 -2.39
N THR A 347 23.38 -16.27 -1.18
CA THR A 347 21.98 -16.49 -0.78
C THR A 347 21.24 -15.16 -0.75
N LEU A 348 20.03 -15.15 -1.29
CA LEU A 348 19.06 -14.08 -1.11
C LEU A 348 17.91 -14.61 -0.25
N PHE A 349 17.52 -13.82 0.76
CA PHE A 349 16.24 -13.99 1.44
C PHE A 349 15.22 -13.06 0.83
N PHE A 350 14.01 -13.57 0.57
CA PHE A 350 12.96 -12.77 -0.02
C PHE A 350 11.59 -13.07 0.61
N SER A 351 10.68 -12.11 0.55
CA SER A 351 9.28 -12.29 0.91
C SER A 351 8.42 -12.47 -0.32
N ALA A 352 7.39 -13.30 -0.20
CA ALA A 352 6.37 -13.50 -1.23
C ALA A 352 5.05 -13.90 -0.59
N ILE A 353 3.93 -13.52 -1.23
CA ILE A 353 2.60 -13.97 -0.83
C ILE A 353 2.23 -15.20 -1.65
N VAL A 354 2.08 -16.34 -0.98
CA VAL A 354 1.71 -17.64 -1.57
C VAL A 354 0.40 -18.10 -0.96
N GLU A 355 -0.59 -18.40 -1.76
CA GLU A 355 -1.94 -18.80 -1.32
C GLU A 355 -2.49 -17.90 -0.21
N ALA A 356 -2.40 -16.58 -0.44
CA ALA A 356 -2.86 -15.51 0.46
C ALA A 356 -2.17 -15.47 1.84
N LYS A 357 -0.95 -15.99 1.97
CA LYS A 357 -0.10 -15.97 3.15
C LYS A 357 1.29 -15.48 2.78
N GLY A 358 1.81 -14.50 3.51
CA GLY A 358 3.15 -13.97 3.27
C GLY A 358 4.20 -14.78 3.99
N HIS A 359 5.20 -15.27 3.25
CA HIS A 359 6.28 -16.08 3.80
C HIS A 359 7.65 -15.56 3.39
N ILE A 360 8.66 -15.91 4.19
CA ILE A 360 10.08 -15.70 3.88
C ILE A 360 10.63 -16.95 3.22
N PHE A 361 11.36 -16.75 2.15
CA PHE A 361 12.07 -17.78 1.37
C PHE A 361 13.56 -17.45 1.31
N SER A 362 14.37 -18.45 1.00
CA SER A 362 15.76 -18.27 0.55
C SER A 362 15.94 -18.80 -0.85
N ILE A 363 16.86 -18.23 -1.62
CA ILE A 363 17.30 -18.72 -2.92
C ILE A 363 18.81 -18.60 -3.04
N ASP A 364 19.48 -19.66 -3.48
CA ASP A 364 20.90 -19.66 -3.80
C ASP A 364 21.11 -19.27 -5.28
N ILE A 365 21.99 -18.31 -5.56
CA ILE A 365 22.17 -17.75 -6.90
C ILE A 365 22.77 -18.73 -7.91
N ASP A 366 23.57 -19.71 -7.45
CA ASP A 366 24.24 -20.69 -8.30
C ASP A 366 23.29 -21.86 -8.67
N SER A 367 22.63 -22.44 -7.67
CA SER A 367 21.75 -23.61 -7.84
C SER A 367 20.31 -23.23 -8.17
N LYS A 368 19.88 -22.00 -7.88
CA LYS A 368 18.49 -21.51 -7.95
C LYS A 368 17.52 -22.31 -7.04
N GLU A 369 18.03 -23.01 -6.03
CA GLU A 369 17.21 -23.76 -5.09
C GLU A 369 16.44 -22.78 -4.18
N ILE A 370 15.10 -22.88 -4.18
CA ILE A 370 14.22 -22.06 -3.34
C ILE A 370 13.74 -22.89 -2.15
N LYS A 371 13.85 -22.33 -0.95
CA LYS A 371 13.38 -22.96 0.30
C LYS A 371 12.47 -22.01 1.05
N ALA A 372 11.28 -22.48 1.44
CA ALA A 372 10.44 -21.77 2.38
C ALA A 372 11.05 -21.84 3.79
N ILE A 373 11.18 -20.70 4.45
CA ILE A 373 11.70 -20.59 5.82
C ILE A 373 10.56 -20.52 6.83
N THR A 374 9.53 -19.75 6.55
CA THR A 374 8.37 -19.56 7.45
C THR A 374 7.15 -20.33 6.97
N SER A 375 6.19 -20.52 7.86
CA SER A 375 4.91 -21.16 7.60
C SER A 375 3.81 -20.59 8.50
N GLY A 376 2.57 -21.06 8.34
CA GLY A 376 1.41 -20.64 9.14
C GLY A 376 0.58 -19.52 8.50
N ASP A 377 -0.52 -19.16 9.17
CA ASP A 377 -1.49 -18.20 8.66
C ASP A 377 -1.10 -16.75 9.05
N TYR A 378 -0.03 -16.28 8.45
CA TYR A 378 0.56 -14.96 8.72
C TYR A 378 1.03 -14.28 7.43
N ASN A 379 1.30 -12.99 7.52
CA ASN A 379 2.15 -12.28 6.57
C ASN A 379 3.46 -11.89 7.26
N TYR A 380 4.54 -12.55 6.85
CA TYR A 380 5.91 -12.16 7.14
C TYR A 380 6.41 -11.25 6.03
N ALA A 381 7.14 -10.20 6.39
CA ALA A 381 7.70 -9.23 5.45
C ALA A 381 8.94 -8.53 6.00
N SER A 382 9.62 -7.77 5.14
CA SER A 382 10.74 -6.89 5.50
C SER A 382 11.86 -7.62 6.23
N PRO A 383 12.48 -8.67 5.65
CA PRO A 383 13.59 -9.36 6.29
C PRO A 383 14.80 -8.44 6.45
N ALA A 384 15.51 -8.55 7.59
CA ALA A 384 16.77 -7.88 7.84
C ALA A 384 17.73 -8.84 8.55
N LEU A 385 19.02 -8.83 8.18
CA LEU A 385 20.00 -9.76 8.78
C LEU A 385 20.31 -9.39 10.23
N SER A 386 20.25 -10.38 11.13
CA SER A 386 20.81 -10.34 12.48
C SER A 386 21.92 -11.37 12.65
N ASP A 387 22.62 -11.42 13.81
CA ASP A 387 23.69 -12.39 14.00
C ASP A 387 23.21 -13.84 13.97
N ASP A 388 22.03 -14.10 14.53
CA ASP A 388 21.49 -15.44 14.76
C ASP A 388 20.37 -15.82 13.77
N GLY A 389 20.08 -14.97 12.76
CA GLY A 389 18.99 -15.22 11.80
C GLY A 389 18.49 -13.96 11.12
N LEU A 390 17.17 -13.79 11.05
CA LEU A 390 16.53 -12.62 10.48
C LEU A 390 15.67 -11.90 11.51
N ILE A 391 15.56 -10.60 11.35
CA ILE A 391 14.48 -9.79 11.94
C ILE A 391 13.44 -9.60 10.87
N VAL A 392 12.17 -9.84 11.20
CA VAL A 392 11.03 -9.73 10.26
C VAL A 392 9.86 -9.02 10.91
N LYS A 393 9.01 -8.42 10.12
CA LYS A 393 7.66 -8.02 10.57
C LYS A 393 6.69 -9.16 10.32
N ARG A 394 5.77 -9.40 11.27
CA ARG A 394 4.68 -10.36 11.10
C ARG A 394 3.35 -9.73 11.50
N GLN A 395 2.33 -9.98 10.70
CA GLN A 395 0.96 -9.56 10.94
C GLN A 395 -0.04 -10.65 10.53
N SER A 396 -1.30 -10.46 10.90
CA SER A 396 -2.42 -11.27 10.40
C SER A 396 -3.69 -10.41 10.28
N ILE A 397 -4.77 -10.97 9.77
CA ILE A 397 -6.10 -10.32 9.77
C ILE A 397 -6.53 -9.91 11.19
N SER A 398 -6.03 -10.59 12.23
CA SER A 398 -6.39 -10.38 13.63
C SER A 398 -5.33 -9.64 14.47
N GLN A 399 -4.19 -9.30 13.89
CA GLN A 399 -3.08 -8.69 14.62
C GLN A 399 -2.31 -7.70 13.71
N PRO A 400 -2.11 -6.44 14.13
CA PRO A 400 -1.23 -5.51 13.44
C PRO A 400 0.22 -6.01 13.47
N ALA A 401 1.06 -5.43 12.62
CA ALA A 401 2.46 -5.81 12.52
C ALA A 401 3.20 -5.62 13.85
N GLU A 402 3.93 -6.66 14.26
CA GLU A 402 4.92 -6.65 15.32
C GLU A 402 6.26 -7.17 14.76
N ILE A 403 7.35 -6.95 15.49
CA ILE A 403 8.71 -7.37 15.09
C ILE A 403 9.01 -8.72 15.71
N TYR A 404 9.60 -9.61 14.92
CA TYR A 404 9.96 -10.97 15.30
C TYR A 404 11.43 -11.26 14.98
N ALA A 405 12.10 -11.98 15.88
CA ALA A 405 13.36 -12.64 15.59
C ALA A 405 13.07 -14.02 14.98
N LEU A 406 13.60 -14.29 13.79
CA LEU A 406 13.35 -15.50 13.00
C LEU A 406 14.62 -16.34 12.90
N THR A 407 14.56 -17.59 13.38
CA THR A 407 15.62 -18.58 13.22
C THR A 407 15.51 -19.25 11.85
N ILE A 408 16.51 -19.11 10.99
CA ILE A 408 16.48 -19.58 9.59
C ILE A 408 16.32 -21.11 9.52
N ASN A 409 17.02 -21.86 10.36
CA ASN A 409 17.12 -23.31 10.25
C ASN A 409 15.81 -24.08 10.51
N ASN A 410 14.91 -23.52 11.33
CA ASN A 410 13.66 -24.19 11.73
C ASN A 410 12.40 -23.32 11.51
N GLY A 411 12.55 -22.07 11.06
CA GLY A 411 11.45 -21.15 10.84
C GLY A 411 10.77 -20.65 12.12
N GLU A 412 11.36 -20.87 13.29
CA GLU A 412 10.81 -20.38 14.55
C GLU A 412 10.89 -18.87 14.65
N ALA A 413 9.75 -18.22 14.84
CA ALA A 413 9.64 -16.77 14.96
C ALA A 413 9.21 -16.37 16.37
N THR A 414 10.11 -15.70 17.10
CA THR A 414 9.87 -15.18 18.46
C THR A 414 9.51 -13.71 18.39
N GLU A 415 8.37 -13.32 18.97
CA GLU A 415 7.94 -11.92 19.08
C GLU A 415 8.89 -11.16 20.01
N ILE A 416 9.41 -10.02 19.52
CA ILE A 416 10.36 -9.17 20.26
C ILE A 416 9.85 -7.74 20.45
N SER A 417 8.78 -7.33 19.76
CA SER A 417 8.03 -6.11 20.07
C SER A 417 6.64 -6.48 20.58
N PHE A 418 6.09 -5.66 21.43
CA PHE A 418 4.76 -5.85 22.04
C PHE A 418 4.03 -4.50 22.05
N GLU A 419 4.12 -3.79 20.90
CA GLU A 419 3.65 -2.41 20.83
C GLU A 419 2.17 -2.31 21.13
N ASN A 420 1.40 -3.23 20.57
CA ASN A 420 -0.06 -3.19 20.62
C ASN A 420 -0.70 -4.19 21.60
N LYS A 421 0.10 -4.96 22.34
CA LYS A 421 -0.38 -6.00 23.24
C LYS A 421 -1.40 -5.48 24.28
N HIS A 422 -1.18 -4.28 24.83
CA HIS A 422 -2.05 -3.67 25.84
C HIS A 422 -3.48 -3.34 25.32
N ILE A 423 -3.65 -3.20 24.00
CA ILE A 423 -4.96 -3.05 23.35
C ILE A 423 -5.53 -4.43 23.01
N LEU A 424 -4.71 -5.29 22.36
CA LEU A 424 -5.13 -6.63 21.93
C LEU A 424 -5.62 -7.51 23.07
N ASP A 425 -4.96 -7.46 24.24
CA ASP A 425 -5.36 -8.23 25.45
C ASP A 425 -6.75 -7.85 25.98
N GLN A 426 -7.28 -6.70 25.58
CA GLN A 426 -8.61 -6.23 25.98
C GLN A 426 -9.69 -6.48 24.91
N LEU A 427 -9.30 -6.98 23.72
CA LEU A 427 -10.20 -7.20 22.59
C LEU A 427 -10.53 -8.67 22.40
N THR A 428 -11.78 -8.93 22.02
CA THR A 428 -12.21 -10.23 21.50
C THR A 428 -12.24 -10.14 19.98
N MET A 429 -11.29 -10.79 19.32
CA MET A 429 -11.27 -10.87 17.86
C MET A 429 -12.21 -11.96 17.36
N GLY A 430 -12.81 -11.73 16.19
CA GLY A 430 -13.57 -12.75 15.48
C GLY A 430 -12.64 -13.84 14.92
N LYS A 431 -13.13 -15.09 14.88
CA LYS A 431 -12.43 -16.19 14.24
C LYS A 431 -12.23 -15.88 12.74
N VAL A 432 -11.04 -16.10 12.23
CA VAL A 432 -10.74 -16.11 10.79
C VAL A 432 -10.65 -17.56 10.34
N GLU A 433 -11.37 -17.89 9.28
CA GLU A 433 -11.43 -19.24 8.73
C GLU A 433 -11.06 -19.24 7.26
N GLU A 434 -10.17 -20.15 6.88
CA GLU A 434 -9.84 -20.44 5.50
C GLU A 434 -10.86 -21.42 4.92
N ARG A 435 -11.48 -21.05 3.80
CA ARG A 435 -12.38 -21.94 3.04
C ARG A 435 -11.99 -21.99 1.59
N TRP A 436 -11.89 -23.20 1.06
CA TRP A 436 -11.75 -23.43 -0.37
C TRP A 436 -13.12 -23.68 -0.98
N ILE A 437 -13.53 -22.81 -1.88
CA ILE A 437 -14.86 -22.81 -2.50
C ILE A 437 -14.70 -23.17 -3.97
N THR A 438 -15.51 -24.13 -4.43
CA THR A 438 -15.55 -24.52 -5.84
C THR A 438 -16.31 -23.47 -6.64
N THR A 439 -15.68 -22.93 -7.66
CA THR A 439 -16.27 -21.95 -8.59
C THR A 439 -17.15 -22.62 -9.64
N THR A 440 -17.91 -21.82 -10.40
CA THR A 440 -18.84 -22.34 -11.43
C THR A 440 -18.14 -23.12 -12.55
N ASP A 441 -16.84 -22.95 -12.75
CA ASP A 441 -16.01 -23.68 -13.71
C ASP A 441 -15.08 -24.71 -13.05
N ASN A 442 -15.43 -25.16 -11.83
CA ASN A 442 -14.75 -26.24 -11.08
C ASN A 442 -13.30 -25.92 -10.66
N LYS A 443 -12.93 -24.64 -10.47
CA LYS A 443 -11.67 -24.26 -9.85
C LYS A 443 -11.85 -24.10 -8.34
N GLN A 444 -10.75 -24.20 -7.57
CA GLN A 444 -10.76 -23.98 -6.12
C GLN A 444 -10.33 -22.55 -5.83
N MET A 445 -11.12 -21.83 -5.05
CA MET A 445 -10.91 -20.44 -4.68
C MET A 445 -10.81 -20.29 -3.16
N LEU A 446 -9.67 -19.84 -2.67
CA LEU A 446 -9.51 -19.52 -1.25
C LEU A 446 -10.38 -18.30 -0.88
N THR A 447 -11.17 -18.48 0.15
CA THR A 447 -12.04 -17.42 0.70
C THR A 447 -11.82 -17.32 2.20
N TRP A 448 -11.45 -16.13 2.67
CA TRP A 448 -11.44 -15.83 4.11
C TRP A 448 -12.85 -15.56 4.59
N VAL A 449 -13.25 -16.24 5.68
CA VAL A 449 -14.50 -15.98 6.40
C VAL A 449 -14.15 -15.48 7.79
N ILE A 450 -14.57 -14.25 8.08
CA ILE A 450 -14.33 -13.62 9.39
C ILE A 450 -15.64 -13.54 10.14
N TYR A 451 -15.69 -14.18 11.29
CA TYR A 451 -16.87 -14.24 12.15
C TYR A 451 -16.91 -13.05 13.10
N PRO A 452 -18.09 -12.64 13.58
CA PRO A 452 -18.18 -11.63 14.63
C PRO A 452 -17.54 -12.11 15.95
N PRO A 453 -17.08 -11.19 16.81
CA PRO A 453 -16.69 -11.53 18.18
C PRO A 453 -17.82 -12.25 18.90
N ASN A 454 -17.48 -13.25 19.72
CA ASN A 454 -18.47 -14.05 20.48
C ASN A 454 -19.51 -14.76 19.59
N PHE A 455 -19.08 -15.18 18.38
CA PHE A 455 -19.92 -15.90 17.43
C PHE A 455 -20.63 -17.11 18.08
N ASP A 456 -21.94 -17.25 17.84
CA ASP A 456 -22.79 -18.32 18.32
C ASP A 456 -23.51 -18.96 17.13
N ALA A 457 -23.12 -20.17 16.75
CA ALA A 457 -23.68 -20.88 15.59
C ALA A 457 -25.20 -21.21 15.72
N SER A 458 -25.81 -20.99 16.89
CA SER A 458 -27.26 -21.15 17.07
C SER A 458 -28.06 -19.92 16.64
N LYS A 459 -27.39 -18.79 16.35
CA LYS A 459 -27.99 -17.53 15.90
C LYS A 459 -27.78 -17.36 14.40
N LYS A 460 -28.62 -16.52 13.79
CA LYS A 460 -28.43 -16.07 12.41
C LYS A 460 -27.75 -14.69 12.36
N TYR A 461 -26.82 -14.52 11.44
CA TYR A 461 -26.08 -13.31 11.24
C TYR A 461 -26.22 -12.83 9.78
N PRO A 462 -26.32 -11.51 9.54
CA PRO A 462 -26.15 -10.96 8.22
C PRO A 462 -24.71 -11.15 7.75
N ALA A 463 -24.50 -11.24 6.42
CA ALA A 463 -23.18 -11.39 5.85
C ALA A 463 -22.87 -10.30 4.81
N ILE A 464 -21.60 -9.93 4.72
CA ILE A 464 -21.12 -8.93 3.76
C ILE A 464 -20.05 -9.57 2.86
N LEU A 465 -20.33 -9.62 1.56
CA LEU A 465 -19.34 -9.93 0.54
C LEU A 465 -18.39 -8.76 0.35
N TYR A 466 -17.09 -8.99 0.53
CA TYR A 466 -16.04 -8.04 0.25
C TYR A 466 -15.44 -8.27 -1.14
N CYS A 467 -15.60 -7.32 -2.04
CA CYS A 467 -15.01 -7.33 -3.37
C CYS A 467 -13.64 -6.62 -3.35
N LYS A 468 -12.58 -7.36 -3.66
CA LYS A 468 -11.20 -6.86 -3.65
C LYS A 468 -10.93 -5.93 -4.82
N GLY A 469 -10.31 -4.79 -4.51
CA GLY A 469 -9.73 -3.87 -5.49
C GLY A 469 -8.38 -4.34 -6.06
N GLY A 470 -7.84 -3.57 -6.93
CA GLY A 470 -6.62 -3.86 -7.70
C GLY A 470 -6.95 -3.68 -9.18
N PRO A 471 -7.29 -4.72 -9.95
CA PRO A 471 -7.94 -5.99 -9.53
C PRO A 471 -6.99 -7.09 -9.04
N GLN A 472 -5.70 -6.99 -9.26
CA GLN A 472 -4.78 -8.11 -9.09
C GLN A 472 -4.23 -8.29 -7.66
N GLY A 473 -4.60 -7.46 -6.69
CA GLY A 473 -4.13 -7.63 -5.31
C GLY A 473 -4.83 -8.75 -4.54
N ALA A 474 -4.11 -9.65 -3.90
CA ALA A 474 -4.66 -10.70 -3.04
C ALA A 474 -5.27 -10.17 -1.74
N ILE A 475 -6.21 -10.90 -1.17
CA ILE A 475 -6.66 -10.74 0.21
C ILE A 475 -5.83 -11.70 1.05
N SER A 476 -4.73 -11.20 1.60
CA SER A 476 -3.80 -11.98 2.41
C SER A 476 -4.03 -11.77 3.91
N GLN A 477 -3.18 -12.36 4.73
CA GLN A 477 -3.16 -12.20 6.19
C GLN A 477 -2.64 -10.81 6.60
N SER A 478 -3.28 -9.75 6.06
CA SER A 478 -2.89 -8.36 6.31
C SER A 478 -3.83 -7.66 7.28
N TRP A 479 -3.25 -6.95 8.26
CA TRP A 479 -3.97 -5.96 9.07
C TRP A 479 -4.14 -4.66 8.26
N SER A 480 -5.37 -4.21 8.10
CA SER A 480 -5.66 -2.96 7.40
C SER A 480 -6.19 -1.89 8.36
N TYR A 481 -5.71 -0.67 8.23
CA TYR A 481 -6.27 0.49 8.94
C TYR A 481 -7.42 1.16 8.17
N ARG A 482 -7.71 0.72 6.95
CA ARG A 482 -8.80 1.23 6.10
C ARG A 482 -9.92 0.19 5.95
N TRP A 483 -9.60 -1.00 5.49
CA TRP A 483 -10.52 -2.11 5.25
C TRP A 483 -10.22 -3.22 6.26
N ASN A 484 -10.52 -2.95 7.55
CA ASN A 484 -10.23 -3.87 8.64
C ASN A 484 -11.38 -4.87 8.81
N PHE A 485 -11.13 -6.14 8.51
CA PHE A 485 -12.17 -7.18 8.59
C PHE A 485 -12.62 -7.46 10.03
N GLN A 486 -11.73 -7.32 11.02
CA GLN A 486 -12.13 -7.48 12.43
C GLN A 486 -13.06 -6.35 12.88
N LEU A 487 -12.83 -5.11 12.43
CA LEU A 487 -13.73 -4.00 12.69
C LEU A 487 -15.07 -4.18 11.99
N MET A 488 -15.09 -4.64 10.74
CA MET A 488 -16.33 -4.91 10.01
C MET A 488 -17.14 -6.01 10.70
N ALA A 489 -16.46 -7.10 11.10
CA ALA A 489 -17.09 -8.23 11.79
C ALA A 489 -17.55 -7.87 13.23
N ALA A 490 -16.88 -6.92 13.88
CA ALA A 490 -17.22 -6.47 15.25
C ALA A 490 -18.64 -5.90 15.37
N ASN A 491 -19.25 -5.54 14.26
CA ASN A 491 -20.64 -5.07 14.19
C ASN A 491 -21.65 -6.19 13.88
N ASP A 492 -21.38 -7.40 14.36
CA ASP A 492 -22.23 -8.61 14.19
C ASP A 492 -22.47 -9.03 12.74
N TYR A 493 -21.49 -8.81 11.86
CA TYR A 493 -21.49 -9.31 10.47
C TYR A 493 -20.53 -10.47 10.28
N ILE A 494 -20.87 -11.41 9.42
CA ILE A 494 -19.91 -12.36 8.84
C ILE A 494 -19.33 -11.73 7.56
N ILE A 495 -18.02 -11.62 7.50
CA ILE A 495 -17.34 -11.06 6.30
C ILE A 495 -16.84 -12.19 5.44
N VAL A 496 -17.17 -12.14 4.15
CA VAL A 496 -16.78 -13.10 3.12
C VAL A 496 -15.83 -12.42 2.15
N ALA A 497 -14.58 -12.83 2.15
CA ALA A 497 -13.51 -12.17 1.42
C ALA A 497 -12.80 -13.14 0.46
N PRO A 498 -13.37 -13.40 -0.74
CA PRO A 498 -12.84 -14.37 -1.68
C PRO A 498 -11.65 -13.83 -2.49
N ASN A 499 -10.65 -14.67 -2.65
CA ASN A 499 -9.54 -14.47 -3.59
C ASN A 499 -9.94 -14.97 -4.99
N ARG A 500 -10.91 -14.27 -5.60
CA ARG A 500 -11.42 -14.60 -6.93
C ARG A 500 -10.32 -14.54 -7.97
N ARG A 501 -10.52 -15.15 -9.13
CA ARG A 501 -9.51 -15.09 -10.21
C ARG A 501 -9.19 -13.66 -10.60
N GLY A 502 -7.96 -13.45 -11.01
CA GLY A 502 -7.36 -12.15 -11.26
C GLY A 502 -6.58 -11.61 -10.06
N VAL A 503 -6.71 -12.15 -8.83
CA VAL A 503 -5.82 -11.74 -7.73
C VAL A 503 -4.47 -12.44 -7.82
N SER A 504 -3.41 -11.80 -7.31
CA SER A 504 -2.08 -12.40 -7.17
C SER A 504 -2.07 -13.54 -6.13
N SER A 505 -0.94 -14.20 -5.95
CA SER A 505 -0.67 -15.25 -4.95
C SER A 505 -1.26 -16.65 -5.25
N PHE A 506 -1.83 -16.87 -6.43
CA PHE A 506 -2.35 -18.17 -6.87
C PHE A 506 -1.80 -18.60 -8.25
N GLY A 507 -0.63 -18.07 -8.61
CA GLY A 507 0.05 -18.30 -9.88
C GLY A 507 -0.37 -17.34 -11.00
N GLY A 508 0.48 -17.24 -12.03
CA GLY A 508 0.29 -16.31 -13.15
C GLY A 508 -0.97 -16.54 -13.93
N GLU A 509 -1.36 -17.82 -14.20
CA GLU A 509 -2.61 -18.15 -14.87
C GLU A 509 -3.84 -17.58 -14.16
N TRP A 510 -3.85 -17.59 -12.80
CA TRP A 510 -4.97 -17.05 -12.02
C TRP A 510 -5.05 -15.53 -12.12
N VAL A 511 -3.92 -14.85 -12.09
CA VAL A 511 -3.82 -13.38 -12.22
C VAL A 511 -4.31 -12.91 -13.59
N GLU A 512 -3.84 -13.52 -14.66
CA GLU A 512 -4.09 -13.08 -16.03
C GLU A 512 -5.54 -13.18 -16.47
N GLN A 513 -6.32 -14.10 -15.87
CA GLN A 513 -7.70 -14.36 -16.27
C GLN A 513 -8.66 -13.17 -16.08
N ILE A 514 -8.26 -12.09 -15.43
CA ILE A 514 -9.11 -10.90 -15.29
C ILE A 514 -8.89 -9.90 -16.42
N SER A 515 -7.72 -9.88 -17.03
CA SER A 515 -7.41 -8.96 -18.12
C SER A 515 -8.30 -9.26 -19.33
N GLY A 516 -9.01 -8.25 -19.81
CA GLY A 516 -10.01 -8.40 -20.88
C GLY A 516 -11.31 -9.09 -20.46
N ASP A 517 -11.53 -9.35 -19.17
CA ASP A 517 -12.73 -10.04 -18.66
C ASP A 517 -13.25 -9.45 -17.33
N TYR A 518 -13.25 -8.13 -17.17
CA TYR A 518 -13.63 -7.45 -15.94
C TYR A 518 -15.01 -7.84 -15.38
N GLY A 519 -16.00 -8.05 -16.22
CA GLY A 519 -17.35 -8.45 -15.83
C GLY A 519 -17.67 -9.92 -16.12
N GLY A 520 -16.67 -10.80 -16.17
CA GLY A 520 -16.82 -12.19 -16.53
C GLY A 520 -16.78 -13.17 -15.36
N GLN A 521 -15.94 -14.21 -15.49
CA GLN A 521 -15.88 -15.31 -14.53
C GLN A 521 -15.55 -14.86 -13.09
N ASN A 522 -14.73 -13.82 -12.94
CA ASN A 522 -14.42 -13.25 -11.62
C ASN A 522 -15.66 -12.76 -10.85
N MET A 523 -16.72 -12.32 -11.54
CA MET A 523 -18.00 -11.96 -10.92
C MET A 523 -18.78 -13.19 -10.46
N LEU A 524 -18.71 -14.28 -11.23
CA LEU A 524 -19.30 -15.56 -10.83
C LEU A 524 -18.56 -16.18 -9.63
N ASP A 525 -17.27 -15.95 -9.52
CA ASP A 525 -16.47 -16.35 -8.35
C ASP A 525 -16.98 -15.66 -7.07
N TYR A 526 -17.24 -14.34 -7.12
CA TYR A 526 -17.86 -13.61 -6.01
C TYR A 526 -19.22 -14.21 -5.61
N LEU A 527 -20.09 -14.48 -6.60
CA LEU A 527 -21.40 -15.08 -6.35
C LEU A 527 -21.27 -16.49 -5.76
N SER A 528 -20.33 -17.30 -6.26
CA SER A 528 -20.06 -18.64 -5.72
C SER A 528 -19.66 -18.59 -4.24
N ALA A 529 -18.85 -17.58 -3.85
CA ALA A 529 -18.42 -17.42 -2.47
C ALA A 529 -19.58 -17.10 -1.52
N ILE A 530 -20.41 -16.12 -1.87
CA ILE A 530 -21.52 -15.70 -1.02
C ILE A 530 -22.65 -16.74 -1.00
N ASP A 531 -22.95 -17.39 -2.13
CA ASP A 531 -23.95 -18.46 -2.23
C ASP A 531 -23.55 -19.63 -1.34
N LYS A 532 -22.26 -20.04 -1.38
CA LYS A 532 -21.77 -21.13 -0.56
C LYS A 532 -21.82 -20.82 0.94
N LEU A 533 -21.56 -19.57 1.34
CA LEU A 533 -21.70 -19.16 2.72
C LEU A 533 -23.18 -19.10 3.15
N ALA A 534 -24.08 -18.67 2.28
CA ALA A 534 -25.51 -18.56 2.58
C ALA A 534 -26.19 -19.93 2.85
N GLU A 535 -25.56 -21.06 2.46
CA GLU A 535 -26.02 -22.42 2.80
C GLU A 535 -25.86 -22.73 4.32
N GLU A 536 -25.04 -21.95 5.03
CA GLU A 536 -24.78 -22.20 6.48
C GLU A 536 -25.98 -21.80 7.32
N PRO A 537 -26.39 -22.63 8.33
CA PRO A 537 -27.59 -22.39 9.14
C PRO A 537 -27.52 -21.10 9.97
N PHE A 538 -26.31 -20.61 10.25
CA PHE A 538 -26.07 -19.39 11.01
C PHE A 538 -26.02 -18.14 10.12
N VAL A 539 -26.19 -18.24 8.83
CA VAL A 539 -26.27 -17.09 7.91
C VAL A 539 -27.74 -16.76 7.64
N ASP A 540 -28.06 -15.49 7.71
CA ASP A 540 -29.35 -14.97 7.28
C ASP A 540 -29.26 -14.64 5.79
N GLU A 541 -29.70 -15.58 4.94
CA GLU A 541 -29.67 -15.45 3.49
C GLU A 541 -30.49 -14.27 2.94
N ASP A 542 -31.47 -13.79 3.72
CA ASP A 542 -32.26 -12.61 3.41
C ASP A 542 -31.57 -11.29 3.80
N LYS A 543 -30.39 -11.34 4.44
CA LYS A 543 -29.66 -10.20 4.97
C LYS A 543 -28.21 -10.15 4.47
N LEU A 544 -28.03 -10.19 3.16
CA LEU A 544 -26.72 -10.13 2.53
C LEU A 544 -26.40 -8.72 2.01
N GLY A 545 -25.19 -8.25 2.27
CA GLY A 545 -24.63 -7.00 1.77
C GLY A 545 -23.41 -7.22 0.86
N CYS A 546 -23.07 -6.23 0.06
CA CYS A 546 -21.88 -6.27 -0.80
C CYS A 546 -21.13 -4.96 -0.73
N THR A 547 -19.81 -5.03 -0.58
CA THR A 547 -18.94 -3.84 -0.55
C THR A 547 -17.63 -4.08 -1.30
N GLY A 548 -17.01 -3.00 -1.75
CA GLY A 548 -15.67 -3.03 -2.33
C GLY A 548 -15.16 -1.66 -2.73
N ALA A 549 -13.86 -1.57 -2.98
CA ALA A 549 -13.18 -0.35 -3.35
C ALA A 549 -12.46 -0.50 -4.69
N SER A 550 -12.34 0.61 -5.45
CA SER A 550 -11.60 0.63 -6.71
C SER A 550 -12.24 -0.36 -7.72
N TYR A 551 -11.48 -1.31 -8.24
CA TYR A 551 -12.07 -2.43 -8.98
C TYR A 551 -13.15 -3.17 -8.17
N GLY A 552 -13.00 -3.29 -6.84
CA GLY A 552 -14.04 -3.84 -5.97
C GLY A 552 -15.30 -2.97 -5.95
N GLY A 553 -15.18 -1.65 -6.10
CA GLY A 553 -16.29 -0.72 -6.30
C GLY A 553 -16.96 -0.89 -7.67
N PHE A 554 -16.18 -1.15 -8.74
CA PHE A 554 -16.70 -1.60 -10.03
C PHE A 554 -17.51 -2.88 -9.86
N SER A 555 -16.96 -3.85 -9.12
CA SER A 555 -17.64 -5.12 -8.85
C SER A 555 -18.97 -4.91 -8.14
N ALA A 556 -19.02 -4.02 -7.14
CA ALA A 556 -20.26 -3.67 -6.44
C ALA A 556 -21.30 -3.03 -7.38
N PHE A 557 -20.88 -2.10 -8.27
CA PHE A 557 -21.77 -1.53 -9.29
C PHE A 557 -22.25 -2.56 -10.31
N TRP A 558 -21.39 -3.48 -10.74
CA TRP A 558 -21.76 -4.53 -11.67
C TRP A 558 -22.74 -5.51 -11.03
N LEU A 559 -22.43 -5.94 -9.80
CA LEU A 559 -23.30 -6.85 -9.03
C LEU A 559 -24.66 -6.20 -8.71
N ALA A 560 -24.74 -4.89 -8.50
CA ALA A 560 -26.01 -4.19 -8.28
C ALA A 560 -27.03 -4.40 -9.42
N ALA A 561 -26.54 -4.76 -10.62
CA ALA A 561 -27.39 -5.11 -11.76
C ALA A 561 -27.55 -6.61 -12.02
N ASN A 562 -26.69 -7.46 -11.39
CA ASN A 562 -26.56 -8.88 -11.77
C ASN A 562 -26.50 -9.82 -10.55
N HIS A 563 -27.17 -9.48 -9.44
CA HIS A 563 -27.15 -10.26 -8.20
C HIS A 563 -28.38 -11.15 -7.97
N ASP A 564 -29.38 -11.12 -8.88
CA ASP A 564 -30.60 -11.93 -8.80
C ASP A 564 -31.27 -11.86 -7.41
N ASN A 565 -31.42 -10.63 -6.88
CA ASN A 565 -32.00 -10.30 -5.57
C ASN A 565 -31.27 -10.85 -4.32
N ARG A 566 -30.02 -11.31 -4.44
CA ARG A 566 -29.24 -11.80 -3.28
C ARG A 566 -28.98 -10.72 -2.23
N PHE A 567 -28.55 -9.53 -2.67
CA PHE A 567 -28.11 -8.48 -1.77
C PHE A 567 -29.23 -7.48 -1.45
N LYS A 568 -29.26 -7.00 -0.22
CA LYS A 568 -30.19 -5.96 0.28
C LYS A 568 -29.57 -4.57 0.32
N ALA A 569 -28.22 -4.48 0.31
CA ALA A 569 -27.50 -3.21 0.27
C ALA A 569 -26.13 -3.35 -0.39
N PHE A 570 -25.72 -2.29 -1.08
CA PHE A 570 -24.39 -2.14 -1.66
C PHE A 570 -23.65 -0.93 -1.06
N LEU A 571 -22.32 -1.04 -0.99
CA LEU A 571 -21.43 0.10 -0.77
C LEU A 571 -20.28 0.01 -1.77
N ALA A 572 -20.09 1.05 -2.59
CA ALA A 572 -19.00 1.17 -3.55
C ALA A 572 -18.11 2.37 -3.20
N HIS A 573 -16.83 2.10 -2.88
CA HIS A 573 -15.83 3.14 -2.64
C HIS A 573 -14.95 3.32 -3.87
N ALA A 574 -14.81 4.59 -4.34
CA ALA A 574 -13.95 4.94 -5.48
C ALA A 574 -14.07 3.94 -6.64
N GLY A 575 -15.33 3.56 -6.99
CA GLY A 575 -15.61 2.50 -7.95
C GLY A 575 -15.72 3.00 -9.38
N ILE A 576 -15.30 2.19 -10.35
CA ILE A 576 -15.47 2.49 -11.76
C ILE A 576 -16.92 2.20 -12.16
N PHE A 577 -17.66 3.23 -12.53
CA PHE A 577 -19.04 3.12 -12.99
C PHE A 577 -19.16 3.08 -14.51
N ASN A 578 -18.36 3.91 -15.20
CA ASN A 578 -18.33 4.01 -16.64
C ASN A 578 -16.91 3.73 -17.16
N LEU A 579 -16.68 2.57 -17.75
CA LEU A 579 -15.37 2.16 -18.27
C LEU A 579 -14.87 3.07 -19.40
N GLU A 580 -15.76 3.62 -20.22
CA GLU A 580 -15.37 4.53 -21.32
C GLU A 580 -14.85 5.87 -20.76
N ALA A 581 -15.51 6.40 -19.72
CA ALA A 581 -15.04 7.58 -19.00
C ALA A 581 -13.73 7.29 -18.24
N GLN A 582 -13.66 6.15 -17.55
CA GLN A 582 -12.45 5.74 -16.82
C GLN A 582 -11.22 5.72 -17.74
N TYR A 583 -11.34 5.19 -18.94
CA TYR A 583 -10.25 5.17 -19.93
C TYR A 583 -9.71 6.56 -20.26
N LEU A 584 -10.58 7.59 -20.26
CA LEU A 584 -10.22 8.96 -20.58
C LEU A 584 -9.85 9.83 -19.37
N GLU A 585 -10.23 9.41 -18.17
CA GLU A 585 -10.08 10.21 -16.95
C GLU A 585 -8.88 9.79 -16.10
N THR A 586 -8.51 8.49 -16.12
CA THR A 586 -7.41 7.96 -15.30
C THR A 586 -6.06 8.54 -15.69
N GLU A 587 -5.17 8.68 -14.71
CA GLU A 587 -3.86 9.28 -14.92
C GLU A 587 -2.86 8.31 -15.59
N GLU A 588 -2.94 7.00 -15.32
CA GLU A 588 -2.07 5.97 -15.90
C GLU A 588 -2.87 5.09 -16.88
N LEU A 589 -2.62 5.25 -18.18
CA LEU A 589 -3.35 4.55 -19.21
C LEU A 589 -2.87 3.12 -19.47
N PHE A 590 -1.67 2.76 -19.01
CA PHE A 590 -1.13 1.43 -19.25
C PHE A 590 -2.02 0.33 -18.68
N PHE A 591 -2.51 0.46 -17.43
CA PHE A 591 -3.39 -0.56 -16.86
C PHE A 591 -4.73 -0.65 -17.60
N ALA A 592 -5.30 0.50 -17.99
CA ALA A 592 -6.54 0.52 -18.75
C ALA A 592 -6.36 -0.10 -20.14
N ASN A 593 -5.23 0.17 -20.82
CA ASN A 593 -4.90 -0.46 -22.09
C ASN A 593 -4.77 -1.98 -21.96
N TRP A 594 -4.10 -2.46 -20.93
CA TRP A 594 -3.89 -3.89 -20.72
C TRP A 594 -5.19 -4.57 -20.31
N ASP A 595 -5.77 -4.17 -19.20
CA ASP A 595 -6.90 -4.85 -18.59
C ASP A 595 -8.23 -4.67 -19.35
N MET A 596 -8.42 -3.53 -20.01
CA MET A 596 -9.62 -3.29 -20.84
C MET A 596 -9.41 -3.70 -22.30
N GLY A 597 -8.20 -4.13 -22.66
CA GLY A 597 -7.86 -4.57 -24.01
C GLY A 597 -7.61 -3.43 -25.00
N GLY A 598 -7.46 -2.19 -24.54
CA GLY A 598 -7.19 -1.01 -25.35
C GLY A 598 -8.35 -0.02 -25.43
N SER A 599 -8.28 0.92 -26.37
CA SER A 599 -9.25 2.01 -26.48
C SER A 599 -10.64 1.54 -26.92
N TYR A 600 -11.68 2.12 -26.32
CA TYR A 600 -13.08 1.79 -26.63
C TYR A 600 -13.52 2.21 -28.04
N TRP A 601 -12.79 3.11 -28.70
CA TRP A 601 -13.10 3.54 -30.08
C TRP A 601 -12.49 2.62 -31.14
N ASP A 602 -11.60 1.71 -30.79
CA ASP A 602 -11.12 0.67 -31.72
C ASP A 602 -12.21 -0.37 -31.95
N LYS A 603 -12.98 -0.19 -33.01
CA LYS A 603 -14.10 -1.07 -33.33
C LYS A 603 -13.68 -2.43 -33.86
N SER A 604 -12.38 -2.62 -34.21
CA SER A 604 -11.83 -3.91 -34.64
C SER A 604 -11.41 -4.79 -33.47
N ASN A 605 -11.12 -4.18 -32.31
CA ASN A 605 -10.63 -4.88 -31.12
C ASN A 605 -11.78 -5.63 -30.39
N VAL A 606 -11.77 -6.95 -30.49
CA VAL A 606 -12.82 -7.82 -29.90
C VAL A 606 -12.74 -7.82 -28.37
N VAL A 607 -11.53 -7.79 -27.80
CA VAL A 607 -11.32 -7.79 -26.33
C VAL A 607 -11.85 -6.49 -25.73
N ALA A 608 -11.48 -5.35 -26.28
CA ALA A 608 -11.99 -4.05 -25.84
C ALA A 608 -13.51 -4.00 -25.92
N LYS A 609 -14.11 -4.43 -27.04
CA LYS A 609 -15.58 -4.50 -27.18
C LYS A 609 -16.24 -5.32 -26.08
N LYS A 610 -15.70 -6.49 -25.77
CA LYS A 610 -16.21 -7.39 -24.71
C LYS A 610 -16.16 -6.65 -23.37
N THR A 611 -15.01 -6.08 -23.01
CA THR A 611 -14.81 -5.42 -21.72
C THR A 611 -15.73 -4.20 -21.56
N TYR A 612 -15.74 -3.28 -22.51
CA TYR A 612 -16.60 -2.09 -22.43
C TYR A 612 -18.12 -2.42 -22.49
N ALA A 613 -18.51 -3.58 -23.01
CA ALA A 613 -19.89 -4.05 -22.96
C ALA A 613 -20.34 -4.39 -21.53
N THR A 614 -19.40 -4.70 -20.60
CA THR A 614 -19.70 -5.02 -19.20
C THR A 614 -19.77 -3.79 -18.29
N SER A 615 -19.60 -2.59 -18.83
CA SER A 615 -19.57 -1.35 -18.06
C SER A 615 -20.87 -1.14 -17.25
N PRO A 616 -20.80 -0.94 -15.91
CA PRO A 616 -21.99 -0.91 -15.03
C PRO A 616 -23.04 0.12 -15.43
N HIS A 617 -22.65 1.29 -15.95
CA HIS A 617 -23.58 2.35 -16.36
C HIS A 617 -24.59 1.90 -17.42
N LYS A 618 -24.28 0.83 -18.18
CA LYS A 618 -25.16 0.26 -19.22
C LYS A 618 -26.29 -0.59 -18.66
N PHE A 619 -26.26 -0.92 -17.37
CA PHE A 619 -27.21 -1.83 -16.71
C PHE A 619 -27.97 -1.17 -15.55
N VAL A 620 -27.97 0.15 -15.47
CA VAL A 620 -28.69 0.91 -14.42
C VAL A 620 -30.18 0.60 -14.41
N ASP A 621 -30.76 0.27 -15.56
CA ASP A 621 -32.16 -0.15 -15.68
C ASP A 621 -32.51 -1.34 -14.78
N LYS A 622 -31.54 -2.22 -14.48
CA LYS A 622 -31.70 -3.39 -13.61
C LYS A 622 -31.47 -3.11 -12.11
N TRP A 623 -30.91 -1.94 -11.76
CA TRP A 623 -30.66 -1.61 -10.37
C TRP A 623 -31.96 -1.50 -9.59
N ASN A 624 -32.06 -2.21 -8.47
CA ASN A 624 -33.26 -2.26 -7.63
C ASN A 624 -32.96 -2.25 -6.12
N THR A 625 -31.71 -2.10 -5.74
CA THR A 625 -31.20 -2.27 -4.37
C THR A 625 -30.56 -0.97 -3.88
N PRO A 626 -30.71 -0.61 -2.58
CA PRO A 626 -30.05 0.53 -1.97
C PRO A 626 -28.54 0.53 -2.16
N ILE A 627 -27.94 1.70 -2.43
CA ILE A 627 -26.52 1.82 -2.67
C ILE A 627 -25.91 3.06 -2.00
N MET A 628 -24.81 2.86 -1.26
CA MET A 628 -23.96 3.94 -0.77
C MET A 628 -22.72 4.05 -1.64
N ILE A 629 -22.32 5.27 -1.95
CA ILE A 629 -21.16 5.59 -2.79
C ILE A 629 -20.24 6.50 -2.01
N THR A 630 -18.97 6.14 -1.91
CA THR A 630 -17.96 6.93 -1.20
C THR A 630 -16.79 7.24 -2.12
N LEU A 631 -16.22 8.44 -2.05
CA LEU A 631 -15.22 8.93 -3.00
C LEU A 631 -14.36 10.06 -2.41
N GLY A 632 -13.11 10.15 -2.86
CA GLY A 632 -12.23 11.30 -2.65
C GLY A 632 -12.20 12.21 -3.87
N ASP A 633 -12.13 13.53 -3.67
CA ASP A 633 -12.13 14.48 -4.79
C ASP A 633 -10.74 14.72 -5.39
N LYS A 634 -9.69 14.29 -4.69
CA LYS A 634 -8.30 14.26 -5.18
C LYS A 634 -7.89 12.92 -5.76
N ASP A 635 -8.83 12.03 -6.04
CA ASP A 635 -8.58 10.74 -6.69
C ASP A 635 -8.45 10.96 -8.20
N TYR A 636 -7.24 10.77 -8.73
CA TYR A 636 -6.99 10.84 -10.17
C TYR A 636 -6.81 9.46 -10.82
N ARG A 637 -6.80 8.39 -10.01
CA ARG A 637 -6.88 7.00 -10.48
C ARG A 637 -8.31 6.65 -10.92
N ILE A 638 -9.30 6.93 -10.05
CA ILE A 638 -10.73 6.79 -10.33
C ILE A 638 -11.43 8.07 -9.89
N LEU A 639 -11.66 8.97 -10.85
CA LEU A 639 -12.12 10.31 -10.56
C LEU A 639 -13.49 10.33 -9.85
N SER A 640 -13.71 11.35 -9.04
CA SER A 640 -14.98 11.57 -8.31
C SER A 640 -16.21 11.63 -9.23
N SER A 641 -16.04 11.97 -10.51
CA SER A 641 -17.07 11.90 -11.55
C SER A 641 -17.73 10.52 -11.68
N GLN A 642 -16.95 9.42 -11.51
CA GLN A 642 -17.47 8.06 -11.56
C GLN A 642 -18.54 7.81 -10.48
N GLY A 643 -18.23 8.18 -9.23
CA GLY A 643 -19.16 8.04 -8.12
C GLY A 643 -20.35 8.99 -8.24
N MET A 644 -20.12 10.23 -8.70
CA MET A 644 -21.21 11.20 -8.92
C MET A 644 -22.19 10.71 -10.00
N MET A 645 -21.70 10.15 -11.11
CA MET A 645 -22.56 9.55 -12.15
C MET A 645 -23.40 8.40 -11.58
N ALA A 646 -22.78 7.50 -10.79
CA ALA A 646 -23.47 6.37 -10.17
C ALA A 646 -24.55 6.84 -9.18
N PHE A 647 -24.24 7.82 -8.33
CA PHE A 647 -25.21 8.41 -7.40
C PHE A 647 -26.40 9.04 -8.11
N ASN A 648 -26.13 9.86 -9.13
CA ASN A 648 -27.19 10.50 -9.91
C ASN A 648 -28.07 9.45 -10.61
N ALA A 649 -27.48 8.40 -11.19
CA ALA A 649 -28.21 7.31 -11.80
C ALA A 649 -29.15 6.61 -10.81
N ALA A 650 -28.66 6.25 -9.61
CA ALA A 650 -29.46 5.65 -8.55
C ALA A 650 -30.62 6.56 -8.10
N LYS A 651 -30.37 7.87 -7.91
CA LYS A 651 -31.40 8.85 -7.51
C LYS A 651 -32.47 9.04 -8.60
N LEU A 652 -32.04 9.10 -9.86
CA LEU A 652 -32.98 9.22 -10.98
C LEU A 652 -33.87 7.97 -11.17
N LYS A 653 -33.35 6.81 -10.78
CA LYS A 653 -34.10 5.54 -10.70
C LYS A 653 -35.08 5.51 -9.52
N GLY A 654 -35.01 6.48 -8.58
CA GLY A 654 -35.80 6.49 -7.36
C GLY A 654 -35.29 5.55 -6.27
N LEU A 655 -34.05 5.04 -6.38
CA LEU A 655 -33.46 4.16 -5.39
C LEU A 655 -33.00 4.92 -4.14
N PRO A 656 -33.09 4.31 -2.95
CA PRO A 656 -32.37 4.80 -1.79
C PRO A 656 -30.86 4.84 -2.10
N ALA A 657 -30.28 6.01 -2.09
CA ALA A 657 -28.87 6.19 -2.35
C ALA A 657 -28.29 7.28 -1.44
N ARG A 658 -27.05 7.03 -0.96
CA ARG A 658 -26.25 7.96 -0.16
C ARG A 658 -24.90 8.18 -0.83
N MET A 659 -24.39 9.40 -0.83
CA MET A 659 -23.04 9.72 -1.28
C MET A 659 -22.26 10.35 -0.12
N LEU A 660 -21.05 9.84 0.14
CA LEU A 660 -20.08 10.42 1.07
C LEU A 660 -18.85 10.83 0.27
N LEU A 661 -18.69 12.13 0.09
CA LEU A 661 -17.58 12.75 -0.62
C LEU A 661 -16.58 13.34 0.38
N PHE A 662 -15.31 13.06 0.19
CA PHE A 662 -14.19 13.65 0.92
C PHE A 662 -13.42 14.63 0.02
N PRO A 663 -13.56 15.95 0.20
CA PRO A 663 -12.96 16.94 -0.72
C PRO A 663 -11.42 16.95 -0.72
N ASP A 664 -10.80 16.46 0.35
CA ASP A 664 -9.37 16.53 0.61
C ASP A 664 -8.67 15.15 0.68
N GLU A 665 -9.40 14.06 0.37
CA GLU A 665 -8.84 12.72 0.25
C GLU A 665 -8.61 12.31 -1.22
N ASN A 666 -7.64 11.41 -1.40
CA ASN A 666 -7.34 10.79 -2.69
C ASN A 666 -8.08 9.45 -2.87
N HIS A 667 -7.49 8.51 -3.62
CA HIS A 667 -8.03 7.15 -3.78
C HIS A 667 -8.15 6.39 -2.45
N TRP A 668 -7.46 6.86 -1.42
CA TRP A 668 -7.46 6.30 -0.06
C TRP A 668 -7.96 7.35 0.93
N VAL A 669 -8.79 6.92 1.89
CA VAL A 669 -9.19 7.77 3.02
C VAL A 669 -8.13 7.61 4.11
N LEU A 670 -7.25 8.60 4.27
CA LEU A 670 -6.03 8.50 5.08
C LEU A 670 -6.05 9.35 6.34
N GLN A 671 -6.76 10.48 6.33
CA GLN A 671 -6.86 11.33 7.51
C GLN A 671 -7.65 10.64 8.62
N PRO A 672 -7.20 10.67 9.89
CA PRO A 672 -7.80 9.89 10.97
C PRO A 672 -9.31 10.10 11.14
N GLN A 673 -9.76 11.36 11.19
CA GLN A 673 -11.19 11.66 11.37
C GLN A 673 -12.03 11.26 10.14
N ASN A 674 -11.49 11.39 8.93
CA ASN A 674 -12.16 10.91 7.72
C ASN A 674 -12.26 9.38 7.70
N GLY A 675 -11.22 8.68 8.14
CA GLY A 675 -11.25 7.23 8.30
C GLY A 675 -12.31 6.77 9.30
N ILE A 676 -12.41 7.43 10.45
CA ILE A 676 -13.45 7.16 11.45
C ILE A 676 -14.85 7.46 10.90
N LEU A 677 -15.02 8.59 10.21
CA LEU A 677 -16.29 8.94 9.58
C LEU A 677 -16.71 7.89 8.55
N PHE A 678 -15.78 7.47 7.69
CA PHE A 678 -16.03 6.41 6.72
C PHE A 678 -16.53 5.13 7.40
N GLN A 679 -15.84 4.65 8.45
CA GLN A 679 -16.20 3.42 9.15
C GLN A 679 -17.57 3.53 9.88
N ARG A 680 -17.87 4.68 10.46
CA ARG A 680 -19.18 4.94 11.10
C ARG A 680 -20.32 4.94 10.09
N GLU A 681 -20.15 5.62 8.95
CA GLU A 681 -21.17 5.64 7.88
C GLU A 681 -21.30 4.29 7.17
N PHE A 682 -20.20 3.51 7.04
CA PHE A 682 -20.21 2.12 6.60
C PHE A 682 -21.12 1.26 7.50
N ALA A 683 -20.86 1.26 8.81
CA ALA A 683 -21.64 0.50 9.80
C ALA A 683 -23.11 0.91 9.78
N LYS A 684 -23.38 2.23 9.86
CA LYS A 684 -24.73 2.77 9.84
C LYS A 684 -25.50 2.40 8.58
N TRP A 685 -24.85 2.40 7.40
CA TRP A 685 -25.47 2.04 6.14
C TRP A 685 -25.93 0.58 6.13
N PHE A 686 -25.03 -0.35 6.51
CA PHE A 686 -25.38 -1.76 6.52
C PHE A 686 -26.38 -2.10 7.67
N ASP A 687 -26.29 -1.45 8.82
CA ASP A 687 -27.27 -1.63 9.90
C ASP A 687 -28.69 -1.25 9.46
N GLU A 688 -28.82 -0.12 8.74
CA GLU A 688 -30.11 0.36 8.20
C GLU A 688 -30.80 -0.67 7.27
N TRP A 689 -30.04 -1.46 6.52
CA TRP A 689 -30.59 -2.35 5.50
C TRP A 689 -30.50 -3.85 5.82
N LEU A 690 -29.65 -4.23 6.77
CA LEU A 690 -29.40 -5.65 7.07
C LEU A 690 -29.83 -6.04 8.48
N LYS A 691 -30.10 -5.10 9.40
CA LYS A 691 -30.49 -5.41 10.78
C LYS A 691 -31.92 -5.00 11.13
N ASP A 692 -32.47 -4.00 10.48
CA ASP A 692 -33.84 -3.49 10.72
C ASP A 692 -34.92 -4.29 10.01
#